data_f4ca4dc6bd5f88716042e05a8c04f7b1
#
_entry.id   f4ca4dc6bd5f88716042e05a8c04f7b1
#
_cell.length_a   1.000
_cell.length_b   1.000
_cell.length_c   1.000
_cell.angle_alpha   90.00
_cell.angle_beta   90.00
_cell.angle_gamma   90.00
#
_symmetry.space_group_name_H-M   'P 1'
#
loop_
_entity.id
_entity.type
_entity.pdbx_description
1 polymer ?
#
loop_
_entity_poly.entity_id
_entity_poly.type
_entity_poly.pdbx_seq_one_letter_code
_entity_poly.pdbx_strand_id
1 'polypeptide(L)'
;ALPIYRVQLIGGVILHQGRITEMRTGEGKTLVSTLPAYLNALEGKGVHIVTVNDYLAKRDAEWMGKVHEFLGLTVGVILNNMDNDERREAYNCDITYATNNELGFDYLRDNMVVYKEQLVQRSLHYAIIDEVDSVLIDEARTPLIISGQSGKSTKLYEMCDIFVRQLTKGTAKELSKMDILMNEEQQETGDYVVDEKDKNANLTEEGVRKAERFFQVENLADPDNLELQHNINLALRAHSLMHRDKDYVVKDDEVLIVDEFTGRIMPGRRFSDGLHQAIEAKEHVKVKRESKTLATITFQNFFNKYEKKSGMTGTALTEEKEFREIYEMDVVEVPTNKPIARIDYNDAVYKTKEDKFNAVVADIVEAHKKGQPVLVGTITIDTSEYLSAKLQKAGIPHKVLNAKFHELEAEIIADAGQKGAVTIATNMAGRGTDIKLGDGVTELGGLKIIGTERHESRRIDNQLRGRAGRQGDPGESRFYISLEDDLMRLFGSERIMGLFDAMPDGEQVEHKMLSSAIENAQKKIEGNNFGIRKNLLEFDRVNNEQREVIYKERRRVLDGESMRDTIYKMITDEVENCVNSVIPEDGSAEDWDVQELNNVLLPIIPLKRIQLDDEMLKHGTREDLAQKLKEEAVKVYEAKEAEFPDPDQIREVERIILLRVIDNKWMDHIDDMDQLREGIGLQAYGQRDPVVEYKFAGFDMFNAMIDSITEETVKALTHIKIEQKVEREQVAKVTGTNKDESQPAQPKRRTTKKVQPNDPCPCGSGRKYKQCCGRQIGRASCRERV
;
A
#
# COMPACT_ATOMS: atom_id res chain seq x y z
N ALA A 1 24.33 -18.92 -27.89
CA ALA A 1 24.45 -18.92 -26.41
C ALA A 1 25.09 -17.60 -25.99
N LEU A 2 24.45 -16.84 -25.16
CA LEU A 2 25.07 -15.66 -24.56
C LEU A 2 26.19 -16.15 -23.62
N PRO A 3 27.39 -15.52 -23.61
CA PRO A 3 28.41 -15.89 -22.65
C PRO A 3 27.91 -15.55 -21.24
N ILE A 4 27.88 -16.55 -20.37
CA ILE A 4 27.56 -16.37 -18.94
C ILE A 4 28.89 -16.13 -18.20
N TYR A 5 28.98 -15.02 -17.49
CA TYR A 5 30.15 -14.73 -16.64
C TYR A 5 30.11 -15.58 -15.36
N ARG A 6 31.27 -15.86 -14.82
CA ARG A 6 31.41 -16.63 -13.57
C ARG A 6 30.61 -15.98 -12.42
N VAL A 7 30.60 -14.66 -12.32
CA VAL A 7 29.85 -13.91 -11.32
C VAL A 7 28.34 -14.12 -11.45
N GLN A 8 27.83 -14.30 -12.66
CA GLN A 8 26.42 -14.59 -12.91
C GLN A 8 26.02 -16.00 -12.44
N LEU A 9 26.89 -16.99 -12.61
CA LEU A 9 26.67 -18.34 -12.07
C LEU A 9 26.63 -18.30 -10.53
N ILE A 10 27.53 -17.53 -9.89
CA ILE A 10 27.55 -17.35 -8.44
C ILE A 10 26.21 -16.74 -7.99
N GLY A 11 25.76 -15.66 -8.65
CA GLY A 11 24.48 -15.02 -8.35
C GLY A 11 23.29 -15.99 -8.47
N GLY A 12 23.24 -16.81 -9.55
CA GLY A 12 22.22 -17.83 -9.74
C GLY A 12 22.19 -18.89 -8.63
N VAL A 13 23.35 -19.32 -8.15
CA VAL A 13 23.43 -20.27 -7.02
C VAL A 13 22.90 -19.64 -5.73
N ILE A 14 23.26 -18.39 -5.44
CA ILE A 14 22.81 -17.66 -4.25
C ILE A 14 21.27 -17.53 -4.28
N LEU A 15 20.68 -17.15 -5.43
CA LEU A 15 19.23 -17.09 -5.60
C LEU A 15 18.58 -18.46 -5.36
N HIS A 16 19.17 -19.53 -5.93
CA HIS A 16 18.65 -20.89 -5.70
C HIS A 16 18.66 -21.29 -4.22
N GLN A 17 19.60 -20.77 -3.44
CA GLN A 17 19.68 -21.01 -1.99
C GLN A 17 18.63 -20.27 -1.17
N GLY A 18 17.75 -19.43 -1.80
CA GLY A 18 16.77 -18.63 -1.09
C GLY A 18 17.35 -17.38 -0.41
N ARG A 19 18.44 -16.83 -0.94
CA ARG A 19 19.15 -15.68 -0.38
C ARG A 19 19.06 -14.48 -1.31
N ILE A 20 19.49 -13.32 -0.83
CA ILE A 20 19.57 -12.10 -1.64
C ILE A 20 20.95 -11.99 -2.25
N THR A 21 21.00 -11.86 -3.58
CA THR A 21 22.23 -11.57 -4.29
C THR A 21 22.36 -10.07 -4.56
N GLU A 22 23.40 -9.44 -3.97
CA GLU A 22 23.74 -8.08 -4.33
C GLU A 22 24.72 -8.11 -5.50
N MET A 23 24.19 -7.81 -6.69
CA MET A 23 24.97 -7.64 -7.91
C MET A 23 24.82 -6.21 -8.40
N ARG A 24 25.93 -5.54 -8.64
CA ARG A 24 25.94 -4.15 -9.11
C ARG A 24 25.13 -4.00 -10.40
N THR A 25 24.62 -2.80 -10.62
CA THR A 25 23.84 -2.49 -11.82
C THR A 25 24.67 -2.73 -13.08
N GLY A 26 24.08 -3.34 -14.10
CA GLY A 26 24.78 -3.69 -15.35
C GLY A 26 25.48 -5.05 -15.35
N GLU A 27 25.46 -5.84 -14.25
CA GLU A 27 26.04 -7.19 -14.18
C GLU A 27 25.13 -8.28 -14.78
N GLY A 28 23.93 -7.94 -15.27
CA GLY A 28 23.01 -8.85 -15.96
C GLY A 28 22.14 -9.68 -15.03
N LYS A 29 21.61 -9.10 -13.96
CA LYS A 29 20.68 -9.73 -13.01
C LYS A 29 19.50 -10.43 -13.68
N THR A 30 18.89 -9.80 -14.69
CA THR A 30 17.78 -10.39 -15.46
C THR A 30 18.15 -11.73 -16.09
N LEU A 31 19.38 -11.90 -16.56
CA LEU A 31 19.86 -13.19 -17.09
C LEU A 31 20.15 -14.17 -15.95
N VAL A 32 20.66 -13.68 -14.82
CA VAL A 32 20.98 -14.52 -13.64
C VAL A 32 19.73 -15.19 -13.09
N SER A 33 18.60 -14.50 -13.05
CA SER A 33 17.33 -15.04 -12.55
C SER A 33 16.83 -16.24 -13.36
N THR A 34 17.21 -16.37 -14.64
CA THR A 34 16.79 -17.49 -15.47
C THR A 34 17.34 -18.84 -15.00
N LEU A 35 18.51 -18.86 -14.36
CA LEU A 35 19.15 -20.07 -13.88
C LEU A 35 18.35 -20.76 -12.77
N PRO A 36 18.08 -20.09 -11.62
CA PRO A 36 17.27 -20.65 -10.55
C PRO A 36 15.80 -20.80 -10.95
N ALA A 37 15.27 -19.91 -11.81
CA ALA A 37 13.90 -20.04 -12.30
C ALA A 37 13.71 -21.35 -13.06
N TYR A 38 14.58 -21.66 -14.03
CA TYR A 38 14.53 -22.91 -14.76
C TYR A 38 14.60 -24.12 -13.83
N LEU A 39 15.60 -24.15 -12.93
CA LEU A 39 15.84 -25.30 -12.06
C LEU A 39 14.65 -25.60 -11.13
N ASN A 40 14.04 -24.55 -10.54
CA ASN A 40 12.91 -24.73 -9.62
C ASN A 40 11.59 -24.95 -10.38
N ALA A 41 11.43 -24.45 -11.60
CA ALA A 41 10.25 -24.71 -12.42
C ALA A 41 10.09 -26.19 -12.82
N LEU A 42 11.18 -26.96 -12.84
CA LEU A 42 11.15 -28.40 -13.11
C LEU A 42 10.35 -29.20 -12.08
N GLU A 43 10.07 -28.64 -10.90
CA GLU A 43 9.20 -29.24 -9.89
C GLU A 43 7.70 -29.19 -10.28
N GLY A 44 7.35 -28.40 -11.30
CA GLY A 44 5.96 -28.25 -11.78
C GLY A 44 5.04 -27.47 -10.84
N LYS A 45 5.57 -26.84 -9.78
CA LYS A 45 4.80 -26.09 -8.78
C LYS A 45 4.62 -24.62 -9.12
N GLY A 46 5.31 -24.10 -10.12
CA GLY A 46 5.33 -22.72 -10.55
C GLY A 46 6.38 -21.86 -9.86
N VAL A 47 6.99 -20.97 -10.64
CA VAL A 47 7.95 -19.98 -10.18
C VAL A 47 7.47 -18.60 -10.56
N HIS A 48 7.44 -17.67 -9.60
CA HIS A 48 7.08 -16.29 -9.84
C HIS A 48 8.34 -15.41 -9.90
N ILE A 49 8.52 -14.67 -10.99
CA ILE A 49 9.55 -13.64 -11.10
C ILE A 49 8.86 -12.30 -10.90
N VAL A 50 9.21 -11.66 -9.78
CA VAL A 50 8.53 -10.46 -9.29
C VAL A 50 9.29 -9.22 -9.71
N THR A 51 8.61 -8.27 -10.32
CA THR A 51 9.16 -6.98 -10.75
C THR A 51 8.38 -5.82 -10.15
N VAL A 52 8.90 -4.61 -10.30
CA VAL A 52 8.29 -3.40 -9.70
C VAL A 52 7.22 -2.74 -10.59
N ASN A 53 7.10 -3.11 -11.87
CA ASN A 53 6.10 -2.54 -12.76
C ASN A 53 5.79 -3.44 -13.97
N ASP A 54 4.64 -3.20 -14.62
CA ASP A 54 4.15 -3.96 -15.76
C ASP A 54 5.10 -3.92 -16.98
N TYR A 55 5.76 -2.78 -17.20
CA TYR A 55 6.71 -2.66 -18.31
C TYR A 55 7.87 -3.65 -18.17
N LEU A 56 8.45 -3.75 -16.96
CA LEU A 56 9.53 -4.70 -16.70
C LEU A 56 9.05 -6.14 -16.74
N ALA A 57 7.87 -6.44 -16.18
CA ALA A 57 7.28 -7.77 -16.22
C ALA A 57 7.12 -8.25 -17.67
N LYS A 58 6.52 -7.41 -18.51
CA LYS A 58 6.30 -7.72 -19.93
C LYS A 58 7.63 -7.84 -20.71
N ARG A 59 8.53 -6.86 -20.56
CA ARG A 59 9.82 -6.86 -21.24
C ARG A 59 10.64 -8.11 -20.91
N ASP A 60 10.73 -8.45 -19.63
CA ASP A 60 11.56 -9.55 -19.17
C ASP A 60 10.93 -10.91 -19.53
N ALA A 61 9.60 -11.04 -19.49
CA ALA A 61 8.88 -12.19 -19.99
C ALA A 61 9.12 -12.39 -21.50
N GLU A 62 9.01 -11.34 -22.32
CA GLU A 62 9.24 -11.43 -23.76
C GLU A 62 10.71 -11.73 -24.12
N TRP A 63 11.64 -11.26 -23.31
CA TRP A 63 13.08 -11.41 -23.58
C TRP A 63 13.63 -12.72 -23.02
N MET A 64 13.48 -12.96 -21.71
CA MET A 64 13.99 -14.15 -21.03
C MET A 64 13.07 -15.36 -21.23
N GLY A 65 11.78 -15.14 -21.46
CA GLY A 65 10.80 -16.18 -21.79
C GLY A 65 11.26 -17.04 -22.97
N LYS A 66 11.87 -16.45 -24.01
CA LYS A 66 12.44 -17.19 -25.13
C LYS A 66 13.48 -18.23 -24.73
N VAL A 67 14.22 -17.99 -23.65
CA VAL A 67 15.20 -18.96 -23.13
C VAL A 67 14.47 -20.12 -22.46
N HIS A 68 13.46 -19.82 -21.65
CA HIS A 68 12.65 -20.82 -20.94
C HIS A 68 11.84 -21.68 -21.92
N GLU A 69 11.18 -21.05 -22.90
CA GLU A 69 10.42 -21.74 -23.96
C GLU A 69 11.31 -22.64 -24.82
N PHE A 70 12.52 -22.18 -25.17
CA PHE A 70 13.51 -23.00 -25.86
C PHE A 70 13.90 -24.26 -25.07
N LEU A 71 13.89 -24.15 -23.72
CA LEU A 71 14.17 -25.27 -22.83
C LEU A 71 12.94 -26.10 -22.47
N GLY A 72 11.79 -25.81 -23.11
CA GLY A 72 10.56 -26.60 -22.99
C GLY A 72 9.63 -26.20 -21.84
N LEU A 73 9.85 -25.04 -21.19
CA LEU A 73 8.97 -24.51 -20.15
C LEU A 73 7.97 -23.50 -20.72
N THR A 74 6.83 -23.39 -20.08
CA THR A 74 5.81 -22.38 -20.39
C THR A 74 6.04 -21.10 -19.59
N VAL A 75 5.77 -19.94 -20.19
CA VAL A 75 5.97 -18.62 -19.58
C VAL A 75 4.69 -17.81 -19.66
N GLY A 76 4.25 -17.31 -18.53
CA GLY A 76 3.12 -16.39 -18.39
C GLY A 76 3.56 -15.01 -17.91
N VAL A 77 2.71 -14.01 -18.11
CA VAL A 77 2.89 -12.66 -17.57
C VAL A 77 1.57 -12.17 -17.01
N ILE A 78 1.60 -11.58 -15.84
CA ILE A 78 0.45 -10.92 -15.20
C ILE A 78 0.63 -9.42 -15.31
N LEU A 79 -0.38 -8.76 -15.91
CA LEU A 79 -0.45 -7.32 -16.08
C LEU A 79 -1.77 -6.80 -15.50
N ASN A 80 -1.81 -5.51 -15.18
CA ASN A 80 -2.95 -4.90 -14.52
C ASN A 80 -4.31 -5.09 -15.25
N ASN A 81 -4.31 -5.06 -16.59
CA ASN A 81 -5.55 -5.07 -17.40
C ASN A 81 -6.06 -6.46 -17.78
N MET A 82 -5.54 -7.52 -17.22
CA MET A 82 -5.93 -8.89 -17.56
C MET A 82 -7.20 -9.30 -16.82
N ASP A 83 -8.05 -10.07 -17.48
CA ASP A 83 -9.19 -10.72 -16.84
C ASP A 83 -8.78 -11.98 -16.06
N ASN A 84 -9.72 -12.55 -15.31
CA ASN A 84 -9.42 -13.70 -14.43
C ASN A 84 -9.04 -14.97 -15.20
N ASP A 85 -9.54 -15.17 -16.41
CA ASP A 85 -9.24 -16.35 -17.21
C ASP A 85 -7.83 -16.25 -17.78
N GLU A 86 -7.46 -15.08 -18.31
CA GLU A 86 -6.10 -14.77 -18.75
C GLU A 86 -5.08 -14.90 -17.59
N ARG A 87 -5.43 -14.39 -16.39
CA ARG A 87 -4.58 -14.53 -15.19
C ARG A 87 -4.40 -15.98 -14.81
N ARG A 88 -5.47 -16.79 -14.83
CA ARG A 88 -5.42 -18.22 -14.50
C ARG A 88 -4.53 -18.98 -15.46
N GLU A 89 -4.61 -18.71 -16.77
CA GLU A 89 -3.72 -19.29 -17.76
C GLU A 89 -2.26 -18.91 -17.49
N ALA A 90 -1.98 -17.65 -17.19
CA ALA A 90 -0.63 -17.18 -16.89
C ALA A 90 -0.06 -17.79 -15.61
N TYR A 91 -0.84 -17.91 -14.53
CA TYR A 91 -0.41 -18.58 -13.30
C TYR A 91 -0.22 -20.10 -13.47
N ASN A 92 -0.86 -20.74 -14.44
CA ASN A 92 -0.68 -22.14 -14.74
C ASN A 92 0.58 -22.43 -15.55
N CYS A 93 1.28 -21.42 -16.05
CA CYS A 93 2.60 -21.58 -16.66
C CYS A 93 3.65 -22.02 -15.63
N ASP A 94 4.75 -22.61 -16.11
CA ASP A 94 5.87 -23.04 -15.26
C ASP A 94 6.58 -21.86 -14.60
N ILE A 95 6.67 -20.74 -15.33
CA ILE A 95 7.26 -19.48 -14.86
C ILE A 95 6.29 -18.34 -15.16
N THR A 96 5.99 -17.52 -14.16
CA THR A 96 5.10 -16.36 -14.30
C THR A 96 5.83 -15.09 -13.88
N TYR A 97 5.89 -14.12 -14.79
CA TYR A 97 6.36 -12.76 -14.50
C TYR A 97 5.19 -11.91 -14.04
N ALA A 98 5.34 -11.21 -12.93
CA ALA A 98 4.28 -10.36 -12.39
C ALA A 98 4.84 -9.20 -11.58
N THR A 99 4.04 -8.18 -11.34
CA THR A 99 4.38 -7.14 -10.36
C THR A 99 4.06 -7.62 -8.95
N ASN A 100 4.78 -7.09 -7.98
CA ASN A 100 4.54 -7.34 -6.55
C ASN A 100 3.10 -7.00 -6.14
N ASN A 101 2.54 -5.92 -6.69
CA ASN A 101 1.19 -5.46 -6.41
C ASN A 101 0.15 -6.45 -6.93
N GLU A 102 0.24 -6.84 -8.21
CA GLU A 102 -0.73 -7.76 -8.81
C GLU A 102 -0.75 -9.12 -8.13
N LEU A 103 0.43 -9.67 -7.78
CA LEU A 103 0.52 -10.92 -7.03
C LEU A 103 -0.22 -10.86 -5.69
N GLY A 104 -0.02 -9.77 -4.95
CA GLY A 104 -0.66 -9.60 -3.66
C GLY A 104 -2.15 -9.29 -3.77
N PHE A 105 -2.58 -8.50 -4.76
CA PHE A 105 -4.00 -8.27 -5.02
C PHE A 105 -4.72 -9.53 -5.51
N ASP A 106 -4.09 -10.34 -6.35
CA ASP A 106 -4.66 -11.61 -6.77
C ASP A 106 -4.82 -12.58 -5.59
N TYR A 107 -3.85 -12.60 -4.67
CA TYR A 107 -3.98 -13.35 -3.42
C TYR A 107 -5.19 -12.89 -2.59
N LEU A 108 -5.39 -11.57 -2.45
CA LEU A 108 -6.54 -11.05 -1.72
C LEU A 108 -7.85 -11.34 -2.46
N ARG A 109 -7.88 -11.15 -3.79
CA ARG A 109 -9.05 -11.47 -4.64
C ARG A 109 -9.44 -12.94 -4.54
N ASP A 110 -8.48 -13.86 -4.59
CA ASP A 110 -8.71 -15.29 -4.46
C ASP A 110 -9.33 -15.68 -3.12
N ASN A 111 -9.05 -14.91 -2.06
CA ASN A 111 -9.68 -15.11 -0.77
C ASN A 111 -11.05 -14.42 -0.62
N MET A 112 -11.56 -13.80 -1.67
CA MET A 112 -12.90 -13.17 -1.71
C MET A 112 -13.82 -13.83 -2.74
N VAL A 113 -13.36 -14.82 -3.53
CA VAL A 113 -14.17 -15.52 -4.53
C VAL A 113 -15.18 -16.43 -3.85
N VAL A 114 -16.33 -16.64 -4.51
CA VAL A 114 -17.41 -17.49 -3.99
C VAL A 114 -17.47 -18.87 -4.66
N TYR A 115 -16.75 -19.05 -5.76
CA TYR A 115 -16.63 -20.33 -6.47
C TYR A 115 -15.16 -20.69 -6.66
N LYS A 116 -14.84 -21.99 -6.55
CA LYS A 116 -13.47 -22.50 -6.70
C LYS A 116 -12.88 -22.21 -8.07
N GLU A 117 -13.69 -22.23 -9.10
CA GLU A 117 -13.32 -21.96 -10.49
C GLU A 117 -12.88 -20.52 -10.73
N GLN A 118 -13.22 -19.61 -9.80
CA GLN A 118 -12.82 -18.20 -9.88
C GLN A 118 -11.40 -17.96 -9.36
N LEU A 119 -10.81 -18.93 -8.67
CA LEU A 119 -9.43 -18.85 -8.20
C LEU A 119 -8.47 -18.71 -9.39
N VAL A 120 -7.51 -17.81 -9.27
CA VAL A 120 -6.52 -17.59 -10.33
C VAL A 120 -5.14 -18.11 -9.95
N GLN A 121 -4.73 -17.95 -8.69
CA GLN A 121 -3.41 -18.40 -8.22
C GLN A 121 -3.37 -19.88 -7.88
N ARG A 122 -2.18 -20.46 -8.06
CA ARG A 122 -1.80 -21.77 -7.52
C ARG A 122 -1.13 -21.62 -6.13
N SER A 123 -0.37 -22.65 -5.73
CA SER A 123 0.48 -22.56 -4.54
C SER A 123 1.60 -21.51 -4.73
N LEU A 124 1.94 -20.82 -3.65
CA LEU A 124 3.05 -19.87 -3.60
C LEU A 124 4.36 -20.63 -3.32
N HIS A 125 4.92 -21.25 -4.35
CA HIS A 125 6.09 -22.13 -4.18
C HIS A 125 7.40 -21.35 -4.14
N TYR A 126 7.80 -20.70 -5.23
CA TYR A 126 9.07 -19.98 -5.30
C TYR A 126 8.93 -18.58 -5.90
N ALA A 127 9.42 -17.57 -5.19
CA ALA A 127 9.50 -16.20 -5.69
C ALA A 127 10.95 -15.76 -5.88
N ILE A 128 11.28 -15.21 -7.04
CA ILE A 128 12.51 -14.48 -7.33
C ILE A 128 12.15 -13.01 -7.46
N ILE A 129 12.56 -12.19 -6.51
CA ILE A 129 12.19 -10.78 -6.41
C ILE A 129 13.30 -9.93 -7.03
N ASP A 130 13.02 -9.32 -8.18
CA ASP A 130 13.93 -8.33 -8.78
C ASP A 130 13.76 -6.99 -8.09
N GLU A 131 14.86 -6.25 -7.94
CA GLU A 131 14.91 -5.01 -7.18
C GLU A 131 14.28 -5.20 -5.77
N VAL A 132 14.71 -6.26 -5.08
CA VAL A 132 14.14 -6.72 -3.80
C VAL A 132 14.08 -5.63 -2.72
N ASP A 133 15.02 -4.71 -2.74
CA ASP A 133 15.05 -3.55 -1.85
C ASP A 133 13.92 -2.55 -2.12
N SER A 134 13.48 -2.39 -3.37
CA SER A 134 12.28 -1.61 -3.67
C SER A 134 11.03 -2.28 -3.17
N VAL A 135 10.87 -3.55 -3.51
CA VAL A 135 9.65 -4.32 -3.21
C VAL A 135 9.47 -4.53 -1.70
N LEU A 136 10.53 -4.96 -1.01
CA LEU A 136 10.44 -5.39 0.39
C LEU A 136 10.79 -4.30 1.42
N ILE A 137 11.39 -3.19 1.00
CA ILE A 137 11.73 -2.09 1.90
C ILE A 137 10.93 -0.83 1.57
N ASP A 138 11.02 -0.30 0.32
CA ASP A 138 10.37 0.97 -0.01
C ASP A 138 8.85 0.85 -0.06
N GLU A 139 8.34 -0.12 -0.82
CA GLU A 139 6.91 -0.33 -1.00
C GLU A 139 6.24 -1.02 0.19
N ALA A 140 7.03 -1.66 1.05
CA ALA A 140 6.55 -2.37 2.23
C ALA A 140 6.17 -1.47 3.43
N ARG A 141 6.15 -0.16 3.24
CA ARG A 141 5.67 0.83 4.24
C ARG A 141 4.17 0.86 4.37
N THR A 142 3.44 0.45 3.34
CA THR A 142 1.98 0.41 3.32
C THR A 142 1.49 -0.97 2.90
N PRO A 143 0.43 -1.50 3.53
CA PRO A 143 -0.15 -2.77 3.15
C PRO A 143 -0.86 -2.67 1.80
N LEU A 144 -1.15 -3.83 1.20
CA LEU A 144 -2.09 -3.96 0.09
C LEU A 144 -3.50 -3.94 0.66
N ILE A 145 -4.38 -3.09 0.12
CA ILE A 145 -5.75 -2.94 0.59
C ILE A 145 -6.71 -3.02 -0.59
N ILE A 146 -7.71 -3.87 -0.47
CA ILE A 146 -8.89 -3.88 -1.34
C ILE A 146 -10.02 -3.17 -0.60
N SER A 147 -10.61 -2.15 -1.23
CA SER A 147 -11.63 -1.31 -0.63
C SER A 147 -12.98 -1.49 -1.29
N GLY A 148 -14.03 -1.32 -0.49
CA GLY A 148 -15.42 -1.23 -0.93
C GLY A 148 -16.06 0.07 -0.46
N GLN A 149 -17.33 0.31 -0.85
CA GLN A 149 -18.04 1.51 -0.43
C GLN A 149 -18.52 1.40 1.02
N SER A 150 -18.23 2.42 1.82
CA SER A 150 -18.79 2.59 3.18
C SER A 150 -20.14 3.31 3.13
N GLY A 151 -20.98 3.07 4.15
CA GLY A 151 -22.26 3.76 4.35
C GLY A 151 -22.16 5.12 5.04
N LYS A 152 -20.97 5.54 5.51
CA LYS A 152 -20.78 6.74 6.34
C LYS A 152 -21.05 8.07 5.59
N SER A 153 -21.39 9.11 6.33
CA SER A 153 -21.77 10.43 5.80
C SER A 153 -20.54 11.26 5.41
N THR A 154 -20.58 11.89 4.25
CA THR A 154 -19.51 12.78 3.75
C THR A 154 -19.58 14.21 4.31
N LYS A 155 -20.69 14.59 4.96
CA LYS A 155 -20.92 15.95 5.46
C LYS A 155 -19.99 16.36 6.60
N LEU A 156 -19.57 15.41 7.39
CA LEU A 156 -18.68 15.67 8.54
C LEU A 156 -17.32 16.21 8.09
N TYR A 157 -16.78 15.71 6.99
CA TYR A 157 -15.51 16.22 6.39
C TYR A 157 -15.61 17.68 5.97
N GLU A 158 -16.72 18.07 5.33
CA GLU A 158 -16.96 19.46 4.93
C GLU A 158 -17.07 20.40 6.15
N MET A 159 -17.74 19.93 7.22
CA MET A 159 -17.85 20.70 8.47
C MET A 159 -16.50 20.84 9.17
N CYS A 160 -15.69 19.80 9.20
CA CYS A 160 -14.34 19.84 9.79
C CYS A 160 -13.40 20.73 8.96
N ASP A 161 -13.51 20.76 7.63
CA ASP A 161 -12.77 21.69 6.77
C ASP A 161 -13.10 23.14 7.12
N ILE A 162 -14.40 23.50 7.23
CA ILE A 162 -14.85 24.85 7.59
C ILE A 162 -14.31 25.23 8.97
N PHE A 163 -14.31 24.31 9.93
CA PHE A 163 -13.80 24.55 11.27
C PHE A 163 -12.29 24.82 11.26
N VAL A 164 -11.49 23.95 10.65
CA VAL A 164 -10.03 24.02 10.62
C VAL A 164 -9.53 25.31 9.96
N ARG A 165 -10.23 25.81 8.96
CA ARG A 165 -9.90 27.11 8.31
C ARG A 165 -9.99 28.30 9.25
N GLN A 166 -10.69 28.19 10.37
CA GLN A 166 -10.85 29.26 11.36
C GLN A 166 -9.77 29.21 12.45
N LEU A 167 -8.97 28.14 12.48
CA LEU A 167 -7.94 27.92 13.47
C LEU A 167 -6.62 28.59 13.12
N THR A 168 -5.89 29.01 14.12
CA THR A 168 -4.55 29.61 13.99
C THR A 168 -3.46 28.62 14.37
N LYS A 169 -2.48 28.45 13.46
CA LYS A 169 -1.32 27.58 13.73
C LYS A 169 -0.49 28.19 14.87
N GLY A 170 -0.17 27.36 15.84
CA GLY A 170 0.71 27.70 16.95
C GLY A 170 2.09 27.06 16.82
N THR A 171 2.88 27.22 17.85
CA THR A 171 4.22 26.62 17.98
C THR A 171 4.32 25.93 19.32
N ALA A 172 4.84 24.71 19.34
CA ALA A 172 5.25 24.03 20.57
C ALA A 172 6.76 24.21 20.74
N LYS A 173 7.19 24.58 21.93
CA LYS A 173 8.60 24.64 22.27
C LYS A 173 9.10 23.21 22.53
N GLU A 174 10.08 22.73 21.74
CA GLU A 174 10.73 21.45 22.02
C GLU A 174 11.35 21.52 23.43
N LEU A 175 10.89 20.65 24.35
CA LEU A 175 11.44 20.54 25.68
C LEU A 175 12.85 19.92 25.59
N SER A 176 13.83 20.62 26.14
CA SER A 176 15.16 20.04 26.31
C SER A 176 15.13 18.92 27.36
N LYS A 177 16.09 18.00 27.31
CA LYS A 177 16.20 16.93 28.33
C LYS A 177 16.24 17.50 29.77
N MET A 178 16.58 18.74 29.93
CA MET A 178 16.69 19.44 31.21
C MET A 178 15.31 19.97 31.65
N ASP A 179 14.48 20.43 30.71
CA ASP A 179 13.11 20.92 30.93
C ASP A 179 12.19 19.73 31.33
N ILE A 180 12.38 18.56 30.72
CA ILE A 180 11.68 17.32 31.09
C ILE A 180 12.04 16.86 32.51
N LEU A 181 13.30 17.02 32.93
CA LEU A 181 13.76 16.74 34.31
C LEU A 181 13.21 17.72 35.36
N MET A 182 12.86 18.93 34.93
CA MET A 182 12.30 19.97 35.80
C MET A 182 10.76 19.98 35.85
N ASN A 183 10.11 19.05 35.14
CA ASN A 183 8.64 18.98 35.04
C ASN A 183 8.03 20.30 34.50
N GLU A 184 8.73 21.00 33.61
CA GLU A 184 8.14 22.15 32.93
C GLU A 184 7.09 21.65 31.94
N GLU A 185 5.88 22.22 32.04
CA GLU A 185 4.80 21.93 31.08
C GLU A 185 5.13 22.52 29.70
N GLN A 186 4.84 21.76 28.63
CA GLN A 186 5.03 22.19 27.26
C GLN A 186 4.14 23.41 26.99
N GLN A 187 4.72 24.59 26.81
CA GLN A 187 3.96 25.78 26.44
C GLN A 187 3.60 25.71 24.96
N GLU A 188 2.36 25.36 24.69
CA GLU A 188 1.76 25.41 23.37
C GLU A 188 1.08 26.77 23.15
N THR A 189 1.24 27.34 21.98
CA THR A 189 0.55 28.56 21.57
C THR A 189 -0.33 28.29 20.35
N GLY A 190 -1.38 29.10 20.17
CA GLY A 190 -2.32 28.93 19.05
C GLY A 190 -3.34 27.81 19.28
N ASP A 191 -4.10 27.47 18.24
CA ASP A 191 -5.21 26.54 18.31
C ASP A 191 -4.79 25.09 17.98
N TYR A 192 -3.71 24.94 17.21
CA TYR A 192 -3.15 23.63 16.87
C TYR A 192 -1.65 23.71 16.63
N VAL A 193 -0.97 22.60 16.86
CA VAL A 193 0.47 22.45 16.66
C VAL A 193 0.72 21.38 15.60
N VAL A 194 1.73 21.60 14.75
CA VAL A 194 2.13 20.68 13.67
C VAL A 194 3.53 20.16 13.95
N ASP A 195 3.68 18.86 14.00
CA ASP A 195 4.96 18.18 13.97
C ASP A 195 5.26 17.66 12.56
N GLU A 196 6.15 18.35 11.87
CA GLU A 196 6.57 18.00 10.51
C GLU A 196 7.43 16.72 10.48
N LYS A 197 8.13 16.40 11.59
CA LYS A 197 8.99 15.21 11.68
C LYS A 197 8.17 13.94 11.77
N ASP A 198 7.15 13.97 12.63
CA ASP A 198 6.26 12.83 12.87
C ASP A 198 5.02 12.87 11.95
N LYS A 199 4.95 13.86 11.04
CA LYS A 199 3.83 14.07 10.10
C LYS A 199 2.47 14.09 10.81
N ASN A 200 2.39 14.77 11.97
CA ASN A 200 1.19 14.85 12.79
C ASN A 200 0.75 16.29 13.06
N ALA A 201 -0.54 16.49 13.32
CA ALA A 201 -1.11 17.79 13.67
C ALA A 201 -2.20 17.59 14.72
N ASN A 202 -2.06 18.26 15.87
CA ASN A 202 -2.93 18.09 17.03
C ASN A 202 -3.50 19.43 17.49
N LEU A 203 -4.75 19.39 18.01
CA LEU A 203 -5.34 20.54 18.68
C LEU A 203 -4.64 20.81 20.01
N THR A 204 -4.48 22.08 20.35
CA THR A 204 -4.13 22.54 21.71
C THR A 204 -5.40 22.58 22.58
N GLU A 205 -5.27 22.82 23.87
CA GLU A 205 -6.44 23.02 24.74
C GLU A 205 -7.38 24.14 24.26
N GLU A 206 -6.83 25.23 23.69
CA GLU A 206 -7.66 26.28 23.10
C GLU A 206 -8.38 25.82 21.86
N GLY A 207 -7.72 25.00 21.03
CA GLY A 207 -8.32 24.38 19.85
C GLY A 207 -9.45 23.42 20.20
N VAL A 208 -9.26 22.59 21.23
CA VAL A 208 -10.30 21.67 21.74
C VAL A 208 -11.53 22.45 22.21
N ARG A 209 -11.36 23.50 23.04
CA ARG A 209 -12.47 24.36 23.49
C ARG A 209 -13.20 25.05 22.33
N LYS A 210 -12.50 25.40 21.25
CA LYS A 210 -13.13 25.95 20.05
C LYS A 210 -13.91 24.89 19.29
N ALA A 211 -13.37 23.66 19.19
CA ALA A 211 -14.05 22.53 18.57
C ALA A 211 -15.34 22.18 19.30
N GLU A 212 -15.32 22.05 20.62
CA GLU A 212 -16.47 21.78 21.46
C GLU A 212 -17.59 22.81 21.26
N ARG A 213 -17.23 24.10 21.19
CA ARG A 213 -18.22 25.17 20.92
C ARG A 213 -18.77 25.14 19.52
N PHE A 214 -17.92 24.84 18.50
CA PHE A 214 -18.34 24.85 17.10
C PHE A 214 -19.27 23.67 16.79
N PHE A 215 -18.94 22.48 17.29
CA PHE A 215 -19.72 21.27 17.08
C PHE A 215 -20.80 21.05 18.14
N GLN A 216 -20.89 21.91 19.14
CA GLN A 216 -21.87 21.86 20.24
C GLN A 216 -21.81 20.54 21.03
N VAL A 217 -20.60 20.05 21.30
CA VAL A 217 -20.35 18.87 22.14
C VAL A 217 -19.80 19.31 23.49
N GLU A 218 -20.14 18.58 24.58
CA GLU A 218 -19.70 18.92 25.93
C GLU A 218 -18.23 18.56 26.17
N ASN A 219 -17.79 17.42 25.61
CA ASN A 219 -16.42 16.93 25.76
C ASN A 219 -15.99 16.23 24.45
N LEU A 220 -14.97 16.76 23.78
CA LEU A 220 -14.46 16.18 22.55
C LEU A 220 -13.78 14.82 22.75
N ALA A 221 -13.27 14.56 23.98
CA ALA A 221 -12.61 13.30 24.33
C ALA A 221 -13.59 12.18 24.74
N ASP A 222 -14.89 12.42 24.72
CA ASP A 222 -15.89 11.40 24.98
C ASP A 222 -15.86 10.29 23.92
N PRO A 223 -16.01 9.00 24.28
CA PRO A 223 -16.11 7.92 23.33
C PRO A 223 -17.12 8.13 22.19
N ASP A 224 -18.23 8.80 22.45
CA ASP A 224 -19.24 9.12 21.45
C ASP A 224 -18.78 10.17 20.42
N ASN A 225 -17.72 10.93 20.71
CA ASN A 225 -17.17 11.98 19.86
C ASN A 225 -15.85 11.60 19.17
N LEU A 226 -15.40 10.34 19.28
CA LEU A 226 -14.13 9.87 18.68
C LEU A 226 -14.10 10.06 17.15
N GLU A 227 -15.19 9.79 16.46
CA GLU A 227 -15.30 10.02 15.01
C GLU A 227 -15.12 11.50 14.65
N LEU A 228 -15.70 12.40 15.42
CA LEU A 228 -15.55 13.84 15.25
C LEU A 228 -14.09 14.28 15.48
N GLN A 229 -13.48 13.83 16.57
CA GLN A 229 -12.08 14.12 16.89
C GLN A 229 -11.15 13.63 15.79
N HIS A 230 -11.36 12.41 15.29
CA HIS A 230 -10.60 11.83 14.18
C HIS A 230 -10.71 12.70 12.93
N ASN A 231 -11.91 13.08 12.52
CA ASN A 231 -12.13 13.90 11.32
C ASN A 231 -11.54 15.31 11.44
N ILE A 232 -11.53 15.91 12.64
CA ILE A 232 -10.84 17.19 12.88
C ILE A 232 -9.33 17.02 12.69
N ASN A 233 -8.74 15.96 13.22
CA ASN A 233 -7.31 15.69 13.07
C ASN A 233 -6.94 15.42 11.59
N LEU A 234 -7.78 14.72 10.84
CA LEU A 234 -7.59 14.52 9.41
C LEU A 234 -7.66 15.84 8.64
N ALA A 235 -8.60 16.72 8.97
CA ALA A 235 -8.69 18.03 8.34
C ALA A 235 -7.46 18.89 8.67
N LEU A 236 -6.95 18.86 9.91
CA LEU A 236 -5.70 19.52 10.30
C LEU A 236 -4.50 18.99 9.51
N ARG A 237 -4.37 17.67 9.38
CA ARG A 237 -3.32 17.02 8.58
C ARG A 237 -3.43 17.42 7.11
N ALA A 238 -4.64 17.40 6.55
CA ALA A 238 -4.88 17.79 5.17
C ALA A 238 -4.45 19.23 4.89
N HIS A 239 -4.74 20.17 5.82
CA HIS A 239 -4.37 21.57 5.65
C HIS A 239 -2.90 21.87 5.90
N SER A 240 -2.29 21.19 6.88
CA SER A 240 -0.96 21.55 7.39
C SER A 240 0.17 20.75 6.77
N LEU A 241 -0.08 19.49 6.38
CA LEU A 241 0.96 18.55 5.97
C LEU A 241 0.81 18.06 4.53
N MET A 242 -0.38 18.20 3.93
CA MET A 242 -0.61 17.78 2.56
C MET A 242 -0.62 18.95 1.60
N HIS A 243 0.30 18.97 0.65
CA HIS A 243 0.52 20.10 -0.25
C HIS A 243 0.12 19.72 -1.68
N ARG A 244 -0.67 20.59 -2.30
CA ARG A 244 -1.02 20.46 -3.71
C ARG A 244 0.22 20.56 -4.58
N ASP A 245 0.24 19.80 -5.68
CA ASP A 245 1.34 19.67 -6.65
C ASP A 245 2.62 19.03 -6.09
N LYS A 246 2.61 18.61 -4.81
CA LYS A 246 3.66 17.83 -4.18
C LYS A 246 3.16 16.43 -3.77
N ASP A 247 2.14 16.38 -2.91
CA ASP A 247 1.60 15.14 -2.36
C ASP A 247 0.39 14.64 -3.17
N TYR A 248 -0.32 15.56 -3.82
CA TYR A 248 -1.45 15.28 -4.68
C TYR A 248 -1.64 16.37 -5.74
N VAL A 249 -2.38 16.03 -6.79
CA VAL A 249 -2.83 16.99 -7.82
C VAL A 249 -4.35 16.95 -7.93
N VAL A 250 -4.96 18.06 -8.34
CA VAL A 250 -6.40 18.12 -8.63
C VAL A 250 -6.57 18.18 -10.14
N LYS A 251 -7.25 17.18 -10.69
CA LYS A 251 -7.52 17.08 -12.13
C LYS A 251 -8.92 16.52 -12.36
N ASP A 252 -9.67 17.11 -13.27
CA ASP A 252 -11.03 16.68 -13.66
C ASP A 252 -12.00 16.56 -12.47
N ASP A 253 -11.89 17.48 -11.49
CA ASP A 253 -12.66 17.53 -10.24
C ASP A 253 -12.41 16.31 -9.32
N GLU A 254 -11.20 15.72 -9.42
CA GLU A 254 -10.75 14.63 -8.58
C GLU A 254 -9.37 14.92 -7.99
N VAL A 255 -9.16 14.49 -6.74
CA VAL A 255 -7.84 14.47 -6.10
C VAL A 255 -7.12 13.20 -6.55
N LEU A 256 -5.90 13.36 -7.05
CA LEU A 256 -5.04 12.26 -7.49
C LEU A 256 -3.75 12.30 -6.68
N ILE A 257 -3.36 11.18 -6.10
CA ILE A 257 -2.14 11.05 -5.30
C ILE A 257 -0.91 11.16 -6.22
N VAL A 258 0.12 11.84 -5.73
CA VAL A 258 1.47 11.82 -6.29
C VAL A 258 2.32 10.94 -5.38
N ASP A 259 2.95 9.93 -5.94
CA ASP A 259 3.83 9.03 -5.20
C ASP A 259 5.09 9.79 -4.73
N GLU A 260 5.33 9.80 -3.44
CA GLU A 260 6.45 10.50 -2.80
C GLU A 260 7.81 10.01 -3.33
N PHE A 261 7.90 8.73 -3.73
CA PHE A 261 9.15 8.10 -4.18
C PHE A 261 9.39 8.23 -5.67
N THR A 262 8.35 8.03 -6.46
CA THR A 262 8.46 8.04 -7.93
C THR A 262 8.06 9.37 -8.55
N GLY A 263 7.33 10.21 -7.79
CA GLY A 263 6.71 11.43 -8.28
C GLY A 263 5.62 11.18 -9.32
N ARG A 264 5.14 9.94 -9.46
CA ARG A 264 4.11 9.55 -10.42
C ARG A 264 2.72 9.86 -9.89
N ILE A 265 1.84 10.33 -10.77
CA ILE A 265 0.42 10.41 -10.46
C ILE A 265 -0.12 8.97 -10.39
N MET A 266 -0.84 8.67 -9.33
CA MET A 266 -1.43 7.36 -9.09
C MET A 266 -2.95 7.42 -9.25
N PRO A 267 -3.48 7.24 -10.47
CA PRO A 267 -4.91 7.25 -10.68
C PRO A 267 -5.55 6.04 -9.97
N GLY A 268 -6.72 6.25 -9.36
CA GLY A 268 -7.42 5.19 -8.64
C GLY A 268 -6.95 4.93 -7.21
N ARG A 269 -5.76 5.40 -6.80
CA ARG A 269 -5.31 5.35 -5.41
C ARG A 269 -5.98 6.43 -4.57
N ARG A 270 -6.21 6.11 -3.30
CA ARG A 270 -6.72 7.05 -2.29
C ARG A 270 -5.87 6.95 -1.04
N PHE A 271 -5.71 8.07 -0.33
CA PHE A 271 -5.16 8.03 1.03
C PHE A 271 -6.14 7.28 1.94
N SER A 272 -5.59 6.51 2.87
CA SER A 272 -6.37 5.74 3.85
C SER A 272 -7.02 6.63 4.92
N ASP A 273 -7.83 6.01 5.73
CA ASP A 273 -8.35 6.50 7.00
C ASP A 273 -9.10 7.84 6.91
N GLY A 274 -9.75 8.14 5.78
CA GLY A 274 -10.49 9.39 5.58
C GLY A 274 -9.64 10.58 5.15
N LEU A 275 -8.30 10.48 5.11
CA LEU A 275 -7.43 11.60 4.71
C LEU A 275 -7.71 12.09 3.29
N HIS A 276 -8.04 11.17 2.38
CA HIS A 276 -8.39 11.53 1.00
C HIS A 276 -9.64 12.40 0.94
N GLN A 277 -10.65 12.07 1.72
CA GLN A 277 -11.90 12.83 1.85
C GLN A 277 -11.66 14.19 2.48
N ALA A 278 -10.77 14.26 3.47
CA ALA A 278 -10.37 15.53 4.07
C ALA A 278 -9.65 16.44 3.05
N ILE A 279 -8.85 15.87 2.15
CA ILE A 279 -8.21 16.62 1.05
C ILE A 279 -9.25 17.00 -0.01
N GLU A 280 -10.19 16.11 -0.37
CA GLU A 280 -11.32 16.44 -1.27
C GLU A 280 -12.13 17.61 -0.72
N ALA A 281 -12.42 17.63 0.60
CA ALA A 281 -13.10 18.76 1.25
C ALA A 281 -12.25 20.03 1.22
N LYS A 282 -10.97 19.96 1.52
CA LYS A 282 -10.01 21.07 1.46
C LYS A 282 -9.96 21.73 0.07
N GLU A 283 -9.94 20.93 -1.00
CA GLU A 283 -9.86 21.40 -2.39
C GLU A 283 -11.23 21.73 -2.99
N HIS A 284 -12.32 21.60 -2.21
CA HIS A 284 -13.69 21.85 -2.63
C HIS A 284 -14.13 21.02 -3.85
N VAL A 285 -13.54 19.84 -4.04
CA VAL A 285 -14.02 18.84 -4.98
C VAL A 285 -15.09 17.98 -4.31
N LYS A 286 -15.83 17.22 -5.09
CA LYS A 286 -16.89 16.36 -4.55
C LYS A 286 -16.30 15.31 -3.62
N VAL A 287 -16.60 15.40 -2.32
CA VAL A 287 -16.20 14.39 -1.34
C VAL A 287 -16.89 13.07 -1.67
N LYS A 288 -16.09 12.06 -1.99
CA LYS A 288 -16.59 10.71 -2.26
C LYS A 288 -16.78 9.98 -0.91
N ARG A 289 -17.68 8.98 -0.90
CA ARG A 289 -17.89 8.16 0.31
C ARG A 289 -16.60 7.50 0.74
N GLU A 290 -16.45 7.30 2.04
CA GLU A 290 -15.36 6.51 2.60
C GLU A 290 -15.30 5.14 1.96
N SER A 291 -14.09 4.62 1.86
CA SER A 291 -13.84 3.26 1.46
C SER A 291 -13.71 2.41 2.72
N LYS A 292 -14.50 1.35 2.84
CA LYS A 292 -14.31 0.33 3.86
C LYS A 292 -13.27 -0.67 3.38
N THR A 293 -12.33 -1.05 4.25
CA THR A 293 -11.36 -2.10 3.96
C THR A 293 -12.08 -3.45 3.86
N LEU A 294 -11.99 -4.10 2.71
CA LEU A 294 -12.57 -5.43 2.48
C LEU A 294 -11.55 -6.54 2.73
N ALA A 295 -10.32 -6.32 2.32
CA ALA A 295 -9.22 -7.24 2.53
C ALA A 295 -7.89 -6.47 2.57
N THR A 296 -6.97 -6.90 3.40
CA THR A 296 -5.66 -6.29 3.55
C THR A 296 -4.59 -7.35 3.80
N ILE A 297 -3.38 -7.09 3.35
CA ILE A 297 -2.18 -7.87 3.71
C ILE A 297 -0.94 -7.00 3.55
N THR A 298 0.02 -7.09 4.47
CA THR A 298 1.33 -6.47 4.29
C THR A 298 2.18 -7.24 3.29
N PHE A 299 3.10 -6.56 2.59
CA PHE A 299 4.06 -7.24 1.71
C PHE A 299 4.90 -8.27 2.47
N GLN A 300 5.26 -7.94 3.71
CA GLN A 300 6.01 -8.83 4.59
C GLN A 300 5.28 -10.17 4.77
N ASN A 301 4.01 -10.11 5.17
CA ASN A 301 3.21 -11.32 5.38
C ASN A 301 2.89 -12.04 4.07
N PHE A 302 2.67 -11.31 2.97
CA PHE A 302 2.43 -11.92 1.67
C PHE A 302 3.65 -12.71 1.17
N PHE A 303 4.84 -12.09 1.12
CA PHE A 303 6.03 -12.77 0.63
C PHE A 303 6.53 -13.88 1.57
N ASN A 304 6.19 -13.81 2.87
CA ASN A 304 6.48 -14.88 3.81
C ASN A 304 5.60 -16.13 3.61
N LYS A 305 4.57 -16.07 2.78
CA LYS A 305 3.76 -17.25 2.40
C LYS A 305 4.41 -18.13 1.33
N TYR A 306 5.41 -17.65 0.63
CA TYR A 306 6.16 -18.48 -0.32
C TYR A 306 6.98 -19.53 0.42
N GLU A 307 6.92 -20.78 -0.03
CA GLU A 307 7.75 -21.87 0.49
C GLU A 307 9.24 -21.53 0.36
N LYS A 308 9.60 -20.84 -0.72
CA LYS A 308 10.95 -20.36 -1.01
C LYS A 308 10.90 -18.97 -1.63
N LYS A 309 11.78 -18.10 -1.17
CA LYS A 309 11.93 -16.76 -1.72
C LYS A 309 13.40 -16.39 -1.85
N SER A 310 13.73 -15.58 -2.84
CA SER A 310 15.05 -15.02 -3.05
C SER A 310 14.94 -13.63 -3.67
N GLY A 311 15.99 -12.86 -3.58
CA GLY A 311 15.99 -11.50 -4.10
C GLY A 311 17.27 -11.11 -4.81
N MET A 312 17.17 -10.16 -5.71
CA MET A 312 18.35 -9.57 -6.37
C MET A 312 18.21 -8.04 -6.45
N THR A 313 19.29 -7.35 -6.20
CA THR A 313 19.39 -5.89 -6.36
C THR A 313 20.87 -5.47 -6.43
N GLY A 314 21.14 -4.21 -6.69
CA GLY A 314 22.50 -3.63 -6.63
C GLY A 314 22.85 -3.00 -5.28
N THR A 315 21.94 -2.99 -4.30
CA THR A 315 22.04 -2.13 -3.11
C THR A 315 21.33 -2.71 -1.87
N ALA A 316 21.44 -4.00 -1.59
CA ALA A 316 20.76 -4.63 -0.45
C ALA A 316 21.55 -4.56 0.88
N LEU A 317 22.87 -4.50 0.82
CA LEU A 317 23.74 -4.68 2.00
C LEU A 317 23.48 -3.66 3.11
N THR A 318 23.04 -2.45 2.75
CA THR A 318 22.70 -1.40 3.73
C THR A 318 21.52 -1.79 4.62
N GLU A 319 20.62 -2.63 4.12
CA GLU A 319 19.39 -3.08 4.77
C GLU A 319 19.45 -4.57 5.17
N GLU A 320 20.65 -5.20 5.18
CA GLU A 320 20.83 -6.63 5.51
C GLU A 320 20.16 -7.01 6.83
N LYS A 321 20.23 -6.14 7.83
CA LYS A 321 19.62 -6.39 9.14
C LYS A 321 18.11 -6.59 9.01
N GLU A 322 17.43 -5.74 8.24
CA GLU A 322 15.98 -5.82 8.03
C GLU A 322 15.61 -7.06 7.22
N PHE A 323 16.34 -7.36 6.14
CA PHE A 323 16.10 -8.58 5.36
C PHE A 323 16.22 -9.85 6.19
N ARG A 324 17.18 -9.88 7.13
CA ARG A 324 17.36 -11.03 8.01
C ARG A 324 16.29 -11.13 9.10
N GLU A 325 15.93 -10.01 9.74
CA GLU A 325 14.97 -9.99 10.85
C GLU A 325 13.53 -10.22 10.40
N ILE A 326 13.14 -9.69 9.24
CA ILE A 326 11.73 -9.71 8.75
C ILE A 326 11.49 -10.83 7.76
N TYR A 327 12.41 -11.04 6.83
CA TYR A 327 12.23 -11.96 5.70
C TYR A 327 13.07 -13.24 5.81
N GLU A 328 13.91 -13.35 6.83
CA GLU A 328 14.82 -14.49 7.03
C GLU A 328 15.76 -14.73 5.84
N MET A 329 16.16 -13.65 5.15
CA MET A 329 17.05 -13.70 4.00
C MET A 329 18.39 -13.02 4.28
N ASP A 330 19.49 -13.70 4.00
CA ASP A 330 20.83 -13.13 4.04
C ASP A 330 21.15 -12.40 2.74
N VAL A 331 21.99 -11.36 2.84
CA VAL A 331 22.53 -10.65 1.69
C VAL A 331 23.94 -11.13 1.37
N VAL A 332 24.18 -11.50 0.12
CA VAL A 332 25.50 -11.91 -0.36
C VAL A 332 25.97 -11.01 -1.47
N GLU A 333 27.05 -10.27 -1.22
CA GLU A 333 27.68 -9.42 -2.23
C GLU A 333 28.47 -10.27 -3.24
N VAL A 334 28.12 -10.12 -4.51
CA VAL A 334 28.81 -10.78 -5.62
C VAL A 334 29.80 -9.78 -6.23
N PRO A 335 31.07 -10.15 -6.41
CA PRO A 335 32.05 -9.26 -7.02
C PRO A 335 31.66 -8.90 -8.46
N THR A 336 32.02 -7.71 -8.90
CA THR A 336 31.82 -7.29 -10.28
C THR A 336 32.70 -8.06 -11.26
N ASN A 337 32.19 -8.31 -12.46
CA ASN A 337 32.94 -9.01 -13.54
C ASN A 337 34.22 -8.25 -13.93
N LYS A 338 34.16 -6.92 -13.94
CA LYS A 338 35.30 -6.04 -14.13
C LYS A 338 35.40 -5.03 -12.99
N PRO A 339 36.60 -4.57 -12.62
CA PRO A 339 36.76 -3.53 -11.60
C PRO A 339 35.98 -2.27 -11.95
N ILE A 340 35.42 -1.61 -10.95
CA ILE A 340 34.72 -0.34 -11.12
C ILE A 340 35.73 0.76 -11.45
N ALA A 341 35.57 1.41 -12.60
CA ALA A 341 36.39 2.52 -13.05
C ALA A 341 35.76 3.91 -12.76
N ARG A 342 34.54 3.95 -12.23
CA ARG A 342 33.84 5.18 -11.86
C ARG A 342 34.53 5.89 -10.69
N ILE A 343 34.60 7.22 -10.77
CA ILE A 343 35.11 8.09 -9.71
C ILE A 343 33.93 8.70 -8.98
N ASP A 344 33.82 8.44 -7.69
CA ASP A 344 32.82 9.04 -6.83
C ASP A 344 33.43 10.21 -6.04
N TYR A 345 33.09 11.45 -6.41
CA TYR A 345 33.58 12.66 -5.74
C TYR A 345 32.88 12.88 -4.40
N ASN A 346 33.53 13.63 -3.51
CA ASN A 346 32.91 14.10 -2.28
C ASN A 346 31.73 15.02 -2.58
N ASP A 347 30.82 15.11 -1.62
CA ASP A 347 29.67 16.00 -1.71
C ASP A 347 30.10 17.47 -1.75
N ALA A 348 29.49 18.25 -2.64
CA ALA A 348 29.65 19.69 -2.74
C ALA A 348 28.54 20.37 -1.91
N VAL A 349 28.90 20.94 -0.77
CA VAL A 349 27.92 21.55 0.16
C VAL A 349 27.91 23.06 0.02
N TYR A 350 26.72 23.63 -0.08
CA TYR A 350 26.45 25.04 -0.22
C TYR A 350 25.53 25.54 0.90
N LYS A 351 25.58 26.83 1.19
CA LYS A 351 24.72 27.44 2.20
C LYS A 351 23.26 27.50 1.73
N THR A 352 23.05 27.98 0.49
CA THR A 352 21.70 28.19 -0.07
C THR A 352 21.38 27.23 -1.21
N LYS A 353 20.08 26.98 -1.44
CA LYS A 353 19.61 26.23 -2.61
C LYS A 353 19.97 26.91 -3.92
N GLU A 354 19.97 28.26 -3.96
CA GLU A 354 20.29 29.01 -5.16
C GLU A 354 21.74 28.81 -5.60
N ASP A 355 22.70 28.93 -4.67
CA ASP A 355 24.13 28.71 -4.95
C ASP A 355 24.38 27.26 -5.41
N LYS A 356 23.74 26.29 -4.75
CA LYS A 356 23.77 24.88 -5.14
C LYS A 356 23.34 24.71 -6.61
N PHE A 357 22.17 25.22 -6.99
CA PHE A 357 21.69 25.06 -8.36
C PHE A 357 22.50 25.83 -9.39
N ASN A 358 23.06 26.97 -9.03
CA ASN A 358 23.98 27.69 -9.91
C ASN A 358 25.24 26.88 -10.19
N ALA A 359 25.80 26.20 -9.17
CA ALA A 359 26.93 25.30 -9.31
C ALA A 359 26.59 24.07 -10.14
N VAL A 360 25.43 23.46 -9.93
CA VAL A 360 24.94 22.32 -10.73
C VAL A 360 24.84 22.70 -12.21
N VAL A 361 24.24 23.83 -12.51
CA VAL A 361 24.14 24.33 -13.91
C VAL A 361 25.53 24.58 -14.51
N ALA A 362 26.46 25.17 -13.76
CA ALA A 362 27.81 25.40 -14.24
C ALA A 362 28.54 24.09 -14.57
N ASP A 363 28.40 23.07 -13.74
CA ASP A 363 29.01 21.74 -13.94
C ASP A 363 28.40 21.01 -15.16
N ILE A 364 27.06 21.11 -15.34
CA ILE A 364 26.37 20.56 -16.52
C ILE A 364 26.86 21.25 -17.80
N VAL A 365 26.99 22.60 -17.79
CA VAL A 365 27.49 23.34 -18.93
C VAL A 365 28.91 22.94 -19.30
N GLU A 366 29.80 22.75 -18.31
CA GLU A 366 31.17 22.30 -18.53
C GLU A 366 31.22 20.90 -19.14
N ALA A 367 30.47 19.94 -18.58
CA ALA A 367 30.38 18.56 -19.09
C ALA A 367 29.80 18.52 -20.52
N HIS A 368 28.72 19.27 -20.77
CA HIS A 368 28.12 19.35 -22.10
C HIS A 368 29.08 19.95 -23.15
N LYS A 369 29.88 20.98 -22.80
CA LYS A 369 30.92 21.53 -23.69
C LYS A 369 32.01 20.49 -24.02
N LYS A 370 32.34 19.61 -23.12
CA LYS A 370 33.27 18.47 -23.36
C LYS A 370 32.62 17.36 -24.19
N GLY A 371 31.31 17.39 -24.36
CA GLY A 371 30.53 16.32 -25.01
C GLY A 371 30.26 15.12 -24.12
N GLN A 372 30.52 15.23 -22.81
CA GLN A 372 30.22 14.19 -21.84
C GLN A 372 28.71 14.14 -21.55
N PRO A 373 28.07 12.98 -21.59
CA PRO A 373 26.66 12.86 -21.20
C PRO A 373 26.47 13.03 -19.68
N VAL A 374 25.38 13.69 -19.31
CA VAL A 374 25.05 14.01 -17.91
C VAL A 374 23.67 13.48 -17.57
N LEU A 375 23.57 12.72 -16.49
CA LEU A 375 22.31 12.33 -15.86
C LEU A 375 22.20 13.06 -14.51
N VAL A 376 21.18 13.91 -14.39
CA VAL A 376 20.89 14.66 -13.18
C VAL A 376 19.74 14.01 -12.42
N GLY A 377 20.00 13.56 -11.20
CA GLY A 377 18.98 13.03 -10.29
C GLY A 377 18.36 14.15 -9.43
N THR A 378 17.05 14.24 -9.43
CA THR A 378 16.27 15.16 -8.57
C THR A 378 15.29 14.38 -7.72
N ILE A 379 14.92 14.90 -6.54
CA ILE A 379 13.96 14.23 -5.65
C ILE A 379 12.53 14.54 -6.07
N THR A 380 12.22 15.80 -6.39
CA THR A 380 10.86 16.24 -6.70
C THR A 380 10.69 16.68 -8.14
N ILE A 381 9.45 16.67 -8.62
CA ILE A 381 9.08 17.21 -9.95
C ILE A 381 9.42 18.70 -10.01
N ASP A 382 9.12 19.46 -8.96
CA ASP A 382 9.38 20.91 -8.88
C ASP A 382 10.85 21.22 -9.03
N THR A 383 11.73 20.46 -8.36
CA THR A 383 13.18 20.57 -8.51
C THR A 383 13.60 20.30 -9.96
N SER A 384 13.00 19.30 -10.62
CA SER A 384 13.30 18.96 -12.01
C SER A 384 12.86 20.06 -12.97
N GLU A 385 11.68 20.65 -12.77
CA GLU A 385 11.16 21.77 -13.57
C GLU A 385 11.97 23.05 -13.34
N TYR A 386 12.32 23.34 -12.09
CA TYR A 386 13.18 24.49 -11.74
C TYR A 386 14.55 24.40 -12.42
N LEU A 387 15.19 23.24 -12.35
CA LEU A 387 16.49 23.02 -13.00
C LEU A 387 16.36 23.09 -14.54
N SER A 388 15.29 22.52 -15.09
CA SER A 388 14.97 22.60 -16.51
C SER A 388 14.87 24.07 -16.98
N ALA A 389 14.16 24.91 -16.24
CA ALA A 389 14.03 26.32 -16.54
C ALA A 389 15.39 27.06 -16.50
N LYS A 390 16.28 26.73 -15.54
CA LYS A 390 17.65 27.27 -15.48
C LYS A 390 18.50 26.81 -16.67
N LEU A 391 18.43 25.54 -17.07
CA LEU A 391 19.17 25.00 -18.23
C LEU A 391 18.68 25.61 -19.56
N GLN A 392 17.37 25.84 -19.69
CA GLN A 392 16.83 26.55 -20.85
C GLN A 392 17.40 27.97 -20.97
N LYS A 393 17.47 28.71 -19.84
CA LYS A 393 18.12 30.04 -19.80
C LYS A 393 19.62 29.99 -20.16
N ALA A 394 20.29 28.89 -19.78
CA ALA A 394 21.71 28.65 -20.15
C ALA A 394 21.90 28.17 -21.60
N GLY A 395 20.82 27.91 -22.34
CA GLY A 395 20.86 27.42 -23.71
C GLY A 395 21.31 25.98 -23.89
N ILE A 396 21.16 25.16 -22.86
CA ILE A 396 21.53 23.72 -22.87
C ILE A 396 20.32 22.87 -23.28
N PRO A 397 20.40 22.13 -24.42
CA PRO A 397 19.38 21.18 -24.81
C PRO A 397 19.36 20.02 -23.79
N HIS A 398 18.19 19.68 -23.27
CA HIS A 398 18.04 18.62 -22.27
C HIS A 398 16.68 17.93 -22.38
N LYS A 399 16.59 16.71 -21.86
CA LYS A 399 15.35 15.97 -21.70
C LYS A 399 15.00 15.86 -20.22
N VAL A 400 13.70 15.95 -19.91
CA VAL A 400 13.20 15.79 -18.54
C VAL A 400 12.38 14.52 -18.48
N LEU A 401 12.74 13.65 -17.55
CA LEU A 401 12.07 12.40 -17.27
C LEU A 401 11.46 12.50 -15.86
N ASN A 402 10.17 12.75 -15.82
CA ASN A 402 9.38 12.77 -14.59
C ASN A 402 8.05 12.06 -14.84
N ALA A 403 7.23 11.93 -13.81
CA ALA A 403 5.96 11.23 -13.87
C ALA A 403 4.97 11.73 -14.93
N LYS A 404 5.14 12.94 -15.44
CA LYS A 404 4.30 13.48 -16.50
C LYS A 404 4.58 12.85 -17.88
N PHE A 405 5.76 12.21 -18.08
CA PHE A 405 6.26 11.72 -19.37
C PHE A 405 6.69 10.25 -19.36
N HIS A 406 6.12 9.42 -18.51
CA HIS A 406 6.56 8.04 -18.34
C HIS A 406 6.40 7.14 -19.58
N GLU A 407 5.49 7.45 -20.51
CA GLU A 407 5.33 6.69 -21.76
C GLU A 407 6.57 6.75 -22.66
N LEU A 408 7.36 7.83 -22.55
CA LEU A 408 8.60 8.04 -23.29
C LEU A 408 9.86 7.64 -22.51
N GLU A 409 9.69 7.06 -21.33
CA GLU A 409 10.77 6.76 -20.39
C GLU A 409 11.88 5.94 -21.03
N ALA A 410 11.53 4.86 -21.70
CA ALA A 410 12.51 3.95 -22.33
C ALA A 410 13.32 4.63 -23.45
N GLU A 411 12.68 5.50 -24.23
CA GLU A 411 13.36 6.25 -25.30
C GLU A 411 14.30 7.33 -24.74
N ILE A 412 13.85 8.05 -23.72
CA ILE A 412 14.67 9.09 -23.06
C ILE A 412 15.90 8.48 -22.42
N ILE A 413 15.76 7.33 -21.76
CA ILE A 413 16.87 6.63 -21.11
C ILE A 413 17.83 6.03 -22.14
N ALA A 414 17.33 5.49 -23.25
CA ALA A 414 18.19 4.97 -24.31
C ALA A 414 19.13 6.06 -24.87
N ASP A 415 18.65 7.29 -24.94
CA ASP A 415 19.44 8.43 -25.42
C ASP A 415 20.33 9.09 -24.36
N ALA A 416 20.11 8.81 -23.07
CA ALA A 416 20.83 9.46 -21.97
C ALA A 416 22.35 9.20 -21.96
N GLY A 417 22.80 8.13 -22.60
CA GLY A 417 24.22 7.78 -22.77
C GLY A 417 24.88 8.33 -24.02
N GLN A 418 24.18 9.09 -24.87
CA GLN A 418 24.72 9.64 -26.11
C GLN A 418 25.59 10.87 -25.84
N LYS A 419 26.54 11.13 -26.76
CA LYS A 419 27.47 12.25 -26.64
C LYS A 419 26.76 13.59 -26.43
N GLY A 420 27.10 14.27 -25.34
CA GLY A 420 26.55 15.57 -24.97
C GLY A 420 25.08 15.55 -24.55
N ALA A 421 24.45 14.39 -24.34
CA ALA A 421 23.09 14.30 -23.81
C ALA A 421 23.04 14.85 -22.39
N VAL A 422 21.99 15.60 -22.07
CA VAL A 422 21.66 16.04 -20.70
C VAL A 422 20.26 15.55 -20.39
N THR A 423 20.15 14.74 -19.35
CA THR A 423 18.88 14.17 -18.92
C THR A 423 18.66 14.48 -17.45
N ILE A 424 17.52 15.09 -17.12
CA ILE A 424 17.07 15.30 -15.74
C ILE A 424 16.06 14.19 -15.45
N ALA A 425 16.29 13.44 -14.39
CA ALA A 425 15.41 12.34 -14.01
C ALA A 425 15.03 12.45 -12.53
N THR A 426 13.75 12.26 -12.21
CA THR A 426 13.34 12.03 -10.82
C THR A 426 13.74 10.63 -10.38
N ASN A 427 13.81 10.39 -9.07
CA ASN A 427 14.45 9.30 -8.37
C ASN A 427 14.37 7.92 -9.02
N MET A 428 13.20 7.50 -9.40
CA MET A 428 12.93 6.12 -9.84
C MET A 428 12.77 6.00 -11.36
N ALA A 429 12.79 7.14 -12.05
CA ALA A 429 12.65 7.15 -13.49
C ALA A 429 13.83 6.41 -14.17
N GLY A 430 13.51 5.46 -15.04
CA GLY A 430 14.48 4.61 -15.72
C GLY A 430 15.05 3.46 -14.87
N ARG A 431 14.48 3.12 -13.71
CA ARG A 431 14.89 1.95 -12.92
C ARG A 431 14.67 0.67 -13.72
N GLY A 432 15.62 -0.27 -13.62
CA GLY A 432 15.58 -1.51 -14.39
C GLY A 432 15.95 -1.35 -15.89
N THR A 433 16.22 -0.11 -16.36
CA THR A 433 16.63 0.16 -17.74
C THR A 433 18.12 0.50 -17.80
N ASP A 434 18.82 -0.11 -18.75
CA ASP A 434 20.25 0.07 -18.92
C ASP A 434 20.57 1.29 -19.81
N ILE A 435 21.49 2.15 -19.34
CA ILE A 435 21.99 3.29 -20.12
C ILE A 435 23.24 2.81 -20.88
N LYS A 436 23.14 2.72 -22.18
CA LYS A 436 24.26 2.35 -23.04
C LYS A 436 25.01 3.60 -23.47
N LEU A 437 26.34 3.59 -23.32
CA LEU A 437 27.18 4.67 -23.77
C LEU A 437 27.29 4.67 -25.29
N GLY A 438 27.14 5.84 -25.89
CA GLY A 438 27.38 6.06 -27.31
C GLY A 438 28.84 5.94 -27.68
N ASP A 439 29.11 5.87 -29.00
CA ASP A 439 30.47 5.76 -29.52
C ASP A 439 31.36 6.93 -29.10
N GLY A 440 32.56 6.62 -28.58
CA GLY A 440 33.53 7.60 -28.14
C GLY A 440 33.23 8.29 -26.78
N VAL A 441 32.11 7.97 -26.11
CA VAL A 441 31.75 8.55 -24.81
C VAL A 441 32.69 8.05 -23.69
N THR A 442 33.19 6.83 -23.79
CA THR A 442 34.17 6.27 -22.86
C THR A 442 35.46 7.08 -22.81
N GLU A 443 35.90 7.63 -23.95
CA GLU A 443 37.08 8.51 -24.06
C GLU A 443 36.85 9.90 -23.42
N LEU A 444 35.59 10.32 -23.31
CA LEU A 444 35.18 11.58 -22.69
C LEU A 444 34.97 11.47 -21.17
N GLY A 445 35.23 10.30 -20.57
CA GLY A 445 35.06 10.05 -19.16
C GLY A 445 33.76 9.31 -18.81
N GLY A 446 32.99 8.84 -19.80
CA GLY A 446 31.74 8.09 -19.58
C GLY A 446 30.58 8.95 -19.10
N LEU A 447 29.58 8.32 -18.48
CA LEU A 447 28.40 9.01 -17.97
C LEU A 447 28.71 9.74 -16.67
N LYS A 448 28.37 11.03 -16.61
CA LYS A 448 28.44 11.84 -15.40
C LYS A 448 27.09 11.84 -14.66
N ILE A 449 27.13 11.51 -13.39
CA ILE A 449 25.97 11.54 -12.49
C ILE A 449 26.05 12.77 -11.60
N ILE A 450 24.98 13.55 -11.57
CA ILE A 450 24.82 14.69 -10.66
C ILE A 450 23.59 14.45 -9.81
N GLY A 451 23.75 14.31 -8.51
CA GLY A 451 22.66 14.31 -7.55
C GLY A 451 22.43 15.74 -7.05
N THR A 452 21.22 16.27 -7.16
CA THR A 452 20.89 17.62 -6.67
C THR A 452 20.63 17.68 -5.17
N GLU A 453 20.41 16.52 -4.54
CA GLU A 453 20.18 16.36 -3.11
C GLU A 453 20.56 14.93 -2.70
N ARG A 454 20.76 14.71 -1.42
CA ARG A 454 20.85 13.34 -0.85
C ARG A 454 19.44 12.86 -0.52
N HIS A 455 19.17 11.61 -0.84
CA HIS A 455 17.92 10.95 -0.53
C HIS A 455 17.82 10.54 0.94
N GLU A 456 16.65 10.19 1.39
CA GLU A 456 16.42 9.65 2.75
C GLU A 456 17.20 8.37 3.03
N SER A 457 17.53 7.60 2.00
CA SER A 457 18.28 6.35 2.11
C SER A 457 19.56 6.39 1.26
N ARG A 458 20.66 5.94 1.86
CA ARG A 458 21.97 5.76 1.18
C ARG A 458 21.86 4.81 -0.01
N ARG A 459 20.96 3.87 0.07
CA ARG A 459 20.68 2.88 -0.95
C ARG A 459 20.23 3.56 -2.27
N ILE A 460 19.32 4.51 -2.19
CA ILE A 460 18.82 5.27 -3.36
C ILE A 460 19.96 6.09 -4.00
N ASP A 461 20.81 6.72 -3.19
CA ASP A 461 22.01 7.41 -3.67
C ASP A 461 22.95 6.45 -4.42
N ASN A 462 23.16 5.25 -3.90
CA ASN A 462 23.98 4.23 -4.53
C ASN A 462 23.37 3.71 -5.84
N GLN A 463 22.04 3.62 -5.93
CA GLN A 463 21.34 3.27 -7.17
C GLN A 463 21.54 4.35 -8.24
N LEU A 464 21.48 5.64 -7.87
CA LEU A 464 21.75 6.74 -8.77
C LEU A 464 23.20 6.69 -9.26
N ARG A 465 24.19 6.55 -8.35
CA ARG A 465 25.61 6.38 -8.73
C ARG A 465 25.84 5.17 -9.63
N GLY A 466 25.13 4.07 -9.36
CA GLY A 466 25.22 2.81 -10.11
C GLY A 466 24.72 2.88 -11.56
N ARG A 467 24.17 4.00 -11.97
CA ARG A 467 23.83 4.22 -13.39
C ARG A 467 25.04 4.48 -14.28
N ALA A 468 26.16 4.92 -13.69
CA ALA A 468 27.45 5.07 -14.38
C ALA A 468 28.47 4.02 -13.93
N GLY A 469 29.50 3.82 -14.72
CA GLY A 469 30.62 2.91 -14.40
C GLY A 469 30.28 1.42 -14.49
N ARG A 470 29.44 1.03 -15.46
CA ARG A 470 28.99 -0.36 -15.66
C ARG A 470 30.03 -1.15 -16.44
N GLN A 471 30.22 -2.43 -16.09
CA GLN A 471 31.13 -3.37 -16.77
C GLN A 471 32.54 -2.81 -17.04
N GLY A 472 33.06 -2.00 -16.09
CA GLY A 472 34.37 -1.38 -16.18
C GLY A 472 34.45 -0.11 -17.05
N ASP A 473 33.32 0.42 -17.49
CA ASP A 473 33.28 1.71 -18.17
C ASP A 473 33.68 2.84 -17.20
N PRO A 474 34.32 3.92 -17.68
CA PRO A 474 34.55 5.09 -16.88
C PRO A 474 33.23 5.80 -16.55
N GLY A 475 33.24 6.64 -15.55
CA GLY A 475 32.13 7.45 -15.15
C GLY A 475 32.49 8.31 -13.95
N GLU A 476 31.66 9.24 -13.60
CA GLU A 476 31.83 10.06 -12.42
C GLU A 476 30.50 10.35 -11.75
N SER A 477 30.52 10.50 -10.42
CA SER A 477 29.36 10.90 -9.66
C SER A 477 29.68 11.97 -8.63
N ARG A 478 28.76 12.93 -8.45
CA ARG A 478 28.85 13.98 -7.44
C ARG A 478 27.48 14.39 -6.96
N PHE A 479 27.35 14.59 -5.65
CA PHE A 479 26.14 15.17 -5.05
C PHE A 479 26.37 16.62 -4.65
N TYR A 480 25.36 17.44 -4.92
CA TYR A 480 25.30 18.85 -4.59
C TYR A 480 24.23 19.05 -3.52
N ILE A 481 24.61 19.62 -2.38
CA ILE A 481 23.76 19.67 -1.17
C ILE A 481 23.68 21.10 -0.69
N SER A 482 22.52 21.48 -0.18
CA SER A 482 22.33 22.75 0.53
C SER A 482 21.92 22.49 1.99
N LEU A 483 22.27 23.43 2.88
CA LEU A 483 21.76 23.39 4.24
C LEU A 483 20.24 23.59 4.33
N GLU A 484 19.66 24.17 3.29
CA GLU A 484 18.20 24.36 3.17
C GLU A 484 17.48 23.10 2.63
N ASP A 485 18.21 22.04 2.25
CA ASP A 485 17.60 20.79 1.83
C ASP A 485 16.93 20.09 3.03
N ASP A 486 15.80 19.43 2.81
CA ASP A 486 14.98 18.86 3.87
C ASP A 486 15.75 17.90 4.77
N LEU A 487 16.62 17.06 4.19
CA LEU A 487 17.49 16.17 4.95
C LEU A 487 18.35 16.92 5.97
N MET A 488 18.93 18.04 5.56
CA MET A 488 19.80 18.84 6.41
C MET A 488 18.98 19.67 7.41
N ARG A 489 17.85 20.24 6.99
CA ARG A 489 16.96 21.03 7.83
C ARG A 489 16.35 20.21 8.98
N LEU A 490 15.89 18.98 8.70
CA LEU A 490 15.17 18.14 9.67
C LEU A 490 16.10 17.30 10.54
N PHE A 491 17.22 16.83 9.99
CA PHE A 491 18.10 15.86 10.64
C PHE A 491 19.56 16.33 10.77
N GLY A 492 19.91 17.50 10.27
CA GLY A 492 21.21 18.11 10.43
C GLY A 492 21.50 18.47 11.89
N SER A 493 22.76 18.30 12.33
CA SER A 493 23.13 18.71 13.70
C SER A 493 23.32 20.23 13.78
N GLU A 494 22.87 20.83 14.89
CA GLU A 494 23.07 22.28 15.18
C GLU A 494 24.53 22.73 15.10
N ARG A 495 25.46 21.82 15.45
CA ARG A 495 26.91 22.09 15.37
C ARG A 495 27.39 22.27 13.94
N ILE A 496 26.76 21.61 12.97
CA ILE A 496 27.08 21.75 11.55
C ILE A 496 26.48 23.03 11.02
N MET A 497 25.23 23.31 11.38
CA MET A 497 24.56 24.57 10.99
C MET A 497 25.36 25.79 11.45
N GLY A 498 25.81 25.82 12.71
CA GLY A 498 26.64 26.93 13.26
C GLY A 498 28.02 27.10 12.60
N LEU A 499 28.60 26.06 11.99
CA LEU A 499 29.84 26.16 11.23
C LEU A 499 29.66 26.95 9.93
N PHE A 500 28.46 26.87 9.34
CA PHE A 500 28.15 27.52 8.07
C PHE A 500 27.67 28.98 8.21
N ASP A 501 27.19 29.39 9.41
CA ASP A 501 26.82 30.76 9.69
C ASP A 501 28.00 31.74 9.51
N ALA A 502 29.22 31.23 9.71
CA ALA A 502 30.45 32.02 9.56
C ALA A 502 31.02 32.03 8.12
N MET A 503 30.39 31.32 7.16
CA MET A 503 30.89 31.21 5.79
C MET A 503 30.30 32.26 4.86
N PRO A 504 31.09 32.76 3.89
CA PRO A 504 30.59 33.61 2.83
C PRO A 504 29.58 32.88 1.94
N ASP A 505 28.56 33.60 1.44
CA ASP A 505 27.62 33.07 0.48
C ASP A 505 28.32 32.73 -0.85
N GLY A 506 27.90 31.64 -1.50
CA GLY A 506 28.44 31.16 -2.76
C GLY A 506 29.71 30.30 -2.69
N GLU A 507 30.33 30.15 -1.54
CA GLU A 507 31.50 29.25 -1.39
C GLU A 507 31.08 27.79 -1.24
N GLN A 508 31.79 26.91 -1.97
CA GLN A 508 31.63 25.46 -1.89
C GLN A 508 32.51 24.91 -0.77
N VAL A 509 31.94 24.02 0.04
CA VAL A 509 32.71 23.27 1.05
C VAL A 509 32.74 21.80 0.67
N GLU A 510 33.95 21.30 0.56
CA GLU A 510 34.21 19.86 0.44
C GLU A 510 34.96 19.39 1.69
N HIS A 511 34.28 18.75 2.61
CA HIS A 511 34.94 18.18 3.78
C HIS A 511 34.37 16.83 4.13
N LYS A 512 35.23 15.86 4.35
CA LYS A 512 34.85 14.47 4.68
C LYS A 512 33.98 14.38 5.93
N MET A 513 34.12 15.29 6.88
CA MET A 513 33.25 15.37 8.07
C MET A 513 31.80 15.68 7.72
N LEU A 514 31.54 16.50 6.68
CA LEU A 514 30.18 16.84 6.25
C LEU A 514 29.50 15.64 5.61
N SER A 515 30.18 14.94 4.70
CA SER A 515 29.66 13.69 4.11
C SER A 515 29.35 12.66 5.18
N SER A 516 30.21 12.52 6.21
CA SER A 516 29.95 11.61 7.33
C SER A 516 28.75 12.04 8.18
N ALA A 517 28.54 13.34 8.34
CA ALA A 517 27.37 13.84 9.08
C ALA A 517 26.06 13.60 8.33
N ILE A 518 26.08 13.79 7.01
CA ILE A 518 24.94 13.49 6.13
C ILE A 518 24.61 12.00 6.16
N GLU A 519 25.63 11.14 6.06
CA GLU A 519 25.42 9.69 6.20
C GLU A 519 24.82 9.30 7.56
N ASN A 520 25.22 9.98 8.64
CA ASN A 520 24.63 9.73 9.96
C ASN A 520 23.17 10.20 10.03
N ALA A 521 22.82 11.32 9.37
CA ALA A 521 21.44 11.76 9.24
C ALA A 521 20.60 10.72 8.47
N GLN A 522 21.12 10.22 7.33
CA GLN A 522 20.47 9.16 6.56
C GLN A 522 20.28 7.89 7.40
N LYS A 523 21.31 7.42 8.12
CA LYS A 523 21.18 6.25 9.02
C LYS A 523 20.10 6.44 10.09
N LYS A 524 19.93 7.65 10.58
CA LYS A 524 18.89 7.93 11.58
C LYS A 524 17.49 7.83 10.95
N ILE A 525 17.31 8.33 9.73
CA ILE A 525 16.04 8.22 8.99
C ILE A 525 15.78 6.76 8.62
N GLU A 526 16.79 6.05 8.10
CA GLU A 526 16.68 4.61 7.80
C GLU A 526 16.23 3.82 9.04
N GLY A 527 16.81 4.13 10.22
CA GLY A 527 16.43 3.52 11.48
C GLY A 527 14.98 3.84 11.92
N ASN A 528 14.54 5.08 11.76
CA ASN A 528 13.15 5.46 12.03
C ASN A 528 12.18 4.75 11.08
N ASN A 529 12.48 4.75 9.79
CA ASN A 529 11.66 4.06 8.79
C ASN A 529 11.59 2.55 9.03
N PHE A 530 12.71 1.93 9.44
CA PHE A 530 12.72 0.53 9.89
C PHE A 530 11.81 0.33 11.12
N GLY A 531 11.87 1.23 12.10
CA GLY A 531 10.98 1.19 13.27
C GLY A 531 9.50 1.23 12.88
N ILE A 532 9.12 2.13 11.96
CA ILE A 532 7.74 2.25 11.46
C ILE A 532 7.31 0.94 10.77
N ARG A 533 8.15 0.38 9.88
CA ARG A 533 7.83 -0.89 9.20
C ARG A 533 7.73 -2.07 10.17
N LYS A 534 8.59 -2.10 11.19
CA LYS A 534 8.55 -3.12 12.23
C LYS A 534 7.28 -3.03 13.05
N ASN A 535 6.90 -1.84 13.50
CA ASN A 535 5.65 -1.63 14.23
C ASN A 535 4.44 -2.04 13.38
N LEU A 536 4.41 -1.64 12.11
CA LEU A 536 3.35 -2.06 11.19
C LEU A 536 3.23 -3.60 11.12
N LEU A 537 4.37 -4.28 11.02
CA LEU A 537 4.40 -5.74 10.97
C LEU A 537 3.94 -6.38 12.29
N GLU A 538 4.34 -5.82 13.44
CA GLU A 538 3.95 -6.34 14.76
C GLU A 538 2.43 -6.26 14.97
N PHE A 539 1.79 -5.16 14.54
CA PHE A 539 0.33 -5.05 14.54
C PHE A 539 -0.32 -6.00 13.52
N ASP A 540 0.18 -6.02 12.26
CA ASP A 540 -0.40 -6.88 11.22
C ASP A 540 -0.17 -8.38 11.49
N ARG A 541 0.80 -8.74 12.34
CA ARG A 541 1.00 -10.13 12.76
C ARG A 541 -0.24 -10.68 13.45
N VAL A 542 -0.87 -9.90 14.31
CA VAL A 542 -2.12 -10.28 15.00
C VAL A 542 -3.22 -10.53 13.97
N ASN A 543 -3.40 -9.56 13.06
CA ASN A 543 -4.38 -9.67 11.99
C ASN A 543 -4.08 -10.85 11.05
N ASN A 544 -2.79 -11.13 10.81
CA ASN A 544 -2.39 -12.24 9.94
C ASN A 544 -2.70 -13.61 10.55
N GLU A 545 -2.47 -13.79 11.85
CA GLU A 545 -2.81 -15.03 12.55
C GLU A 545 -4.33 -15.29 12.45
N GLN A 546 -5.17 -14.28 12.66
CA GLN A 546 -6.62 -14.36 12.50
C GLN A 546 -7.04 -14.60 11.04
N ARG A 547 -6.42 -13.90 10.10
CA ARG A 547 -6.67 -14.05 8.65
C ARG A 547 -6.40 -15.49 8.19
N GLU A 548 -5.34 -16.10 8.66
CA GLU A 548 -5.00 -17.47 8.28
C GLU A 548 -6.07 -18.48 8.76
N VAL A 549 -6.62 -18.29 9.95
CA VAL A 549 -7.72 -19.13 10.46
C VAL A 549 -8.94 -18.97 9.55
N ILE A 550 -9.39 -17.74 9.31
CA ILE A 550 -10.58 -17.47 8.49
C ILE A 550 -10.40 -17.94 7.06
N TYR A 551 -9.26 -17.63 6.42
CA TYR A 551 -9.02 -18.02 5.02
C TYR A 551 -8.90 -19.54 4.87
N LYS A 552 -8.38 -20.25 5.87
CA LYS A 552 -8.34 -21.71 5.88
C LYS A 552 -9.74 -22.30 5.97
N GLU A 553 -10.58 -21.83 6.88
CA GLU A 553 -11.97 -22.30 6.99
C GLU A 553 -12.75 -21.96 5.72
N ARG A 554 -12.61 -20.76 5.20
CA ARG A 554 -13.22 -20.36 3.93
C ARG A 554 -12.78 -21.24 2.77
N ARG A 555 -11.51 -21.62 2.72
CA ARG A 555 -10.96 -22.52 1.69
C ARG A 555 -11.58 -23.93 1.76
N ARG A 556 -11.77 -24.48 2.95
CA ARG A 556 -12.45 -25.77 3.14
C ARG A 556 -13.87 -25.76 2.55
N VAL A 557 -14.59 -24.66 2.78
CA VAL A 557 -15.93 -24.46 2.22
C VAL A 557 -15.90 -24.40 0.69
N LEU A 558 -14.94 -23.65 0.12
CA LEU A 558 -14.75 -23.55 -1.33
C LEU A 558 -14.33 -24.86 -1.99
N ASP A 559 -13.49 -25.64 -1.33
CA ASP A 559 -13.04 -26.94 -1.83
C ASP A 559 -14.14 -28.01 -1.84
N GLY A 560 -15.33 -27.67 -1.31
CA GLY A 560 -16.51 -28.54 -1.37
C GLY A 560 -16.53 -29.60 -0.29
N GLU A 561 -15.76 -29.43 0.80
CA GLU A 561 -15.88 -30.31 1.97
C GLU A 561 -17.31 -30.26 2.50
N SER A 562 -17.79 -31.43 3.02
CA SER A 562 -19.09 -31.48 3.70
C SER A 562 -19.02 -30.68 4.99
N MET A 563 -19.80 -29.63 5.09
CA MET A 563 -19.86 -28.82 6.31
C MET A 563 -20.83 -29.34 7.35
N ARG A 564 -21.48 -30.46 7.08
CA ARG A 564 -22.54 -31.05 7.95
C ARG A 564 -22.10 -31.20 9.39
N ASP A 565 -20.98 -31.86 9.62
CA ASP A 565 -20.46 -32.10 10.96
C ASP A 565 -20.06 -30.80 11.66
N THR A 566 -19.54 -29.84 10.90
CA THR A 566 -19.22 -28.49 11.41
C THR A 566 -20.49 -27.74 11.82
N ILE A 567 -21.57 -27.85 11.04
CA ILE A 567 -22.86 -27.22 11.35
C ILE A 567 -23.51 -27.88 12.56
N TYR A 568 -23.46 -29.17 12.68
CA TYR A 568 -23.94 -29.88 13.90
C TYR A 568 -23.18 -29.38 15.14
N LYS A 569 -21.87 -29.21 15.02
CA LYS A 569 -21.08 -28.66 16.10
C LYS A 569 -21.49 -27.24 16.40
N MET A 570 -21.66 -26.38 15.39
CA MET A 570 -22.11 -24.99 15.58
C MET A 570 -23.47 -24.91 16.30
N ILE A 571 -24.42 -25.79 15.94
CA ILE A 571 -25.73 -25.86 16.59
C ILE A 571 -25.58 -26.25 18.07
N THR A 572 -24.73 -27.24 18.35
CA THR A 572 -24.54 -27.71 19.73
C THR A 572 -23.78 -26.71 20.59
N ASP A 573 -22.77 -26.07 20.01
CA ASP A 573 -22.00 -25.05 20.70
C ASP A 573 -22.87 -23.81 20.98
N GLU A 574 -23.74 -23.39 20.04
CA GLU A 574 -24.64 -22.25 20.21
C GLU A 574 -25.67 -22.50 21.32
N VAL A 575 -26.25 -23.69 21.38
CA VAL A 575 -27.16 -24.05 22.50
C VAL A 575 -26.43 -23.99 23.83
N GLU A 576 -25.20 -24.49 23.88
CA GLU A 576 -24.37 -24.46 25.10
C GLU A 576 -24.06 -23.03 25.51
N ASN A 577 -23.67 -22.16 24.56
CA ASN A 577 -23.38 -20.75 24.79
C ASN A 577 -24.62 -20.03 25.34
N CYS A 578 -25.80 -20.22 24.73
CA CYS A 578 -27.03 -19.62 25.20
C CYS A 578 -27.41 -20.09 26.61
N VAL A 579 -27.27 -21.40 26.91
CA VAL A 579 -27.53 -21.94 28.25
C VAL A 579 -26.54 -21.38 29.26
N ASN A 580 -25.24 -21.33 28.93
CA ASN A 580 -24.20 -20.84 29.83
C ASN A 580 -24.32 -19.31 30.10
N SER A 581 -24.85 -18.54 29.15
CA SER A 581 -25.03 -17.10 29.31
C SER A 581 -26.19 -16.74 30.26
N VAL A 582 -27.19 -17.60 30.35
CA VAL A 582 -28.42 -17.31 31.11
C VAL A 582 -28.50 -18.12 32.40
N ILE A 583 -28.06 -19.37 32.39
CA ILE A 583 -28.15 -20.30 33.49
C ILE A 583 -26.83 -20.34 34.27
N PRO A 584 -26.80 -19.91 35.53
CA PRO A 584 -25.58 -19.96 36.35
C PRO A 584 -25.16 -21.42 36.62
N GLU A 585 -23.84 -21.61 36.80
CA GLU A 585 -23.26 -22.94 37.09
C GLU A 585 -23.69 -23.48 38.44
N ASP A 586 -23.77 -22.57 39.45
CA ASP A 586 -24.21 -22.89 40.79
C ASP A 586 -25.63 -22.35 41.00
N GLY A 587 -26.62 -23.22 41.11
CA GLY A 587 -28.02 -22.82 41.37
C GLY A 587 -29.00 -23.99 41.28
N SER A 588 -30.15 -23.88 42.00
CA SER A 588 -31.26 -24.82 41.84
C SER A 588 -32.01 -24.56 40.55
N ALA A 589 -32.52 -25.59 39.91
CA ALA A 589 -33.32 -25.44 38.67
C ALA A 589 -34.57 -24.57 38.89
N GLU A 590 -35.02 -24.38 40.14
CA GLU A 590 -36.10 -23.46 40.50
C GLU A 590 -35.73 -21.97 40.31
N ASP A 591 -34.43 -21.65 40.37
CA ASP A 591 -33.89 -20.29 40.26
C ASP A 591 -33.50 -19.92 38.85
N TRP A 592 -33.57 -20.84 37.85
CA TRP A 592 -33.18 -20.59 36.48
C TRP A 592 -34.15 -19.67 35.75
N ASP A 593 -33.62 -18.67 35.07
CA ASP A 593 -34.44 -17.79 34.23
C ASP A 593 -34.72 -18.41 32.87
N VAL A 594 -35.67 -19.35 32.87
CA VAL A 594 -36.10 -20.06 31.63
C VAL A 594 -36.78 -19.10 30.67
N GLN A 595 -37.33 -17.99 31.13
CA GLN A 595 -37.94 -16.99 30.26
C GLN A 595 -36.91 -16.24 29.47
N GLU A 596 -35.81 -15.84 30.09
CA GLU A 596 -34.69 -15.18 29.41
C GLU A 596 -34.00 -16.19 28.46
N LEU A 597 -33.83 -17.46 28.85
CA LEU A 597 -33.33 -18.49 27.93
C LEU A 597 -34.21 -18.65 26.68
N ASN A 598 -35.52 -18.57 26.81
CA ASN A 598 -36.43 -18.59 25.67
C ASN A 598 -36.26 -17.33 24.80
N ASN A 599 -36.00 -16.17 25.40
CA ASN A 599 -35.80 -14.92 24.67
C ASN A 599 -34.49 -14.93 23.84
N VAL A 600 -33.46 -15.59 24.35
CA VAL A 600 -32.16 -15.67 23.70
C VAL A 600 -32.13 -16.78 22.64
N LEU A 601 -32.57 -18.01 23.00
CA LEU A 601 -32.38 -19.19 22.14
C LEU A 601 -33.42 -19.30 21.02
N LEU A 602 -34.72 -19.03 21.30
CA LEU A 602 -35.78 -19.24 20.29
C LEU A 602 -35.68 -18.35 19.02
N PRO A 603 -35.14 -17.12 19.07
CA PRO A 603 -34.88 -16.35 17.85
C PRO A 603 -33.77 -16.94 16.98
N ILE A 604 -32.85 -17.72 17.55
CA ILE A 604 -31.75 -18.37 16.86
C ILE A 604 -32.18 -19.73 16.31
N ILE A 605 -32.75 -20.59 17.17
CA ILE A 605 -33.23 -21.92 16.81
C ILE A 605 -34.71 -22.01 17.15
N PRO A 606 -35.59 -22.25 16.18
CA PRO A 606 -37.07 -22.32 16.40
C PRO A 606 -37.50 -23.57 17.12
N LEU A 607 -37.09 -23.70 18.38
CA LEU A 607 -37.53 -24.77 19.27
C LEU A 607 -38.94 -24.50 19.78
N LYS A 608 -39.53 -25.53 20.38
CA LYS A 608 -40.74 -25.35 21.19
C LYS A 608 -40.34 -24.56 22.45
N ARG A 609 -41.31 -23.78 22.97
CA ARG A 609 -41.08 -23.01 24.20
C ARG A 609 -40.56 -23.93 25.31
N ILE A 610 -39.39 -23.62 25.80
CA ILE A 610 -38.68 -24.37 26.81
C ILE A 610 -39.47 -24.28 28.11
N GLN A 611 -39.75 -25.43 28.70
CA GLN A 611 -40.40 -25.57 30.02
C GLN A 611 -39.67 -26.68 30.78
N LEU A 612 -39.39 -26.46 32.04
CA LEU A 612 -38.79 -27.50 32.89
C LEU A 612 -39.86 -28.48 33.32
N ASP A 613 -39.60 -29.77 33.21
CA ASP A 613 -40.45 -30.81 33.76
C ASP A 613 -40.11 -31.06 35.23
N ASP A 614 -41.01 -31.77 35.95
CA ASP A 614 -40.88 -32.00 37.40
C ASP A 614 -39.60 -32.77 37.78
N GLU A 615 -39.02 -33.53 36.87
CA GLU A 615 -37.77 -34.25 37.03
C GLU A 615 -36.57 -33.33 36.94
N MET A 616 -36.59 -32.45 35.95
CA MET A 616 -35.56 -31.43 35.77
C MET A 616 -35.53 -30.42 36.91
N LEU A 617 -36.71 -29.99 37.40
CA LEU A 617 -36.82 -29.11 38.55
C LEU A 617 -36.22 -29.69 39.83
N LYS A 618 -36.31 -31.03 40.03
CA LYS A 618 -35.87 -31.68 41.27
C LYS A 618 -34.40 -32.10 41.26
N HIS A 619 -33.91 -32.53 40.12
CA HIS A 619 -32.62 -33.24 40.00
C HIS A 619 -31.81 -32.82 38.76
N GLY A 620 -32.33 -31.94 37.90
CA GLY A 620 -31.68 -31.52 36.70
C GLY A 620 -30.45 -30.66 36.93
N THR A 621 -29.41 -30.88 36.18
CA THR A 621 -28.22 -29.99 36.10
C THR A 621 -28.31 -29.11 34.87
N ARG A 622 -27.48 -28.06 34.84
CA ARG A 622 -27.34 -27.17 33.65
C ARG A 622 -26.94 -28.01 32.43
N GLU A 623 -26.04 -28.98 32.62
CA GLU A 623 -25.57 -29.88 31.59
C GLU A 623 -26.69 -30.76 31.03
N ASP A 624 -27.59 -31.26 31.88
CA ASP A 624 -28.74 -32.07 31.45
C ASP A 624 -29.69 -31.25 30.58
N LEU A 625 -29.94 -29.98 30.99
CA LEU A 625 -30.76 -29.06 30.20
C LEU A 625 -30.10 -28.76 28.85
N ALA A 626 -28.80 -28.42 28.84
CA ALA A 626 -28.05 -28.17 27.64
C ALA A 626 -28.09 -29.39 26.70
N GLN A 627 -27.87 -30.60 27.22
CA GLN A 627 -27.88 -31.83 26.43
C GLN A 627 -29.24 -32.08 25.79
N LYS A 628 -30.32 -31.90 26.55
CA LYS A 628 -31.69 -32.05 26.04
C LYS A 628 -32.00 -31.08 24.93
N LEU A 629 -31.60 -29.80 25.12
CA LEU A 629 -31.80 -28.75 24.11
C LEU A 629 -30.94 -28.95 22.86
N LYS A 630 -29.70 -29.44 23.00
CA LYS A 630 -28.85 -29.84 21.88
C LYS A 630 -29.52 -30.91 21.01
N GLU A 631 -30.08 -31.95 21.64
CA GLU A 631 -30.79 -33.01 20.90
C GLU A 631 -32.03 -32.51 20.18
N GLU A 632 -32.77 -31.57 20.79
CA GLU A 632 -33.93 -30.98 20.16
C GLU A 632 -33.53 -30.03 19.01
N ALA A 633 -32.45 -29.24 19.17
CA ALA A 633 -31.93 -28.36 18.14
C ALA A 633 -31.43 -29.15 16.90
N VAL A 634 -30.72 -30.23 17.12
CA VAL A 634 -30.30 -31.16 16.06
C VAL A 634 -31.50 -31.70 15.28
N LYS A 635 -32.57 -32.12 15.98
CA LYS A 635 -33.81 -32.62 15.32
C LYS A 635 -34.49 -31.52 14.49
N VAL A 636 -34.46 -30.26 14.92
CA VAL A 636 -34.99 -29.15 14.13
C VAL A 636 -34.19 -29.01 12.83
N TYR A 637 -32.87 -29.10 12.91
CA TYR A 637 -32.04 -29.04 11.72
C TYR A 637 -32.21 -30.26 10.79
N GLU A 638 -32.28 -31.47 11.33
CA GLU A 638 -32.58 -32.70 10.56
C GLU A 638 -33.94 -32.60 9.84
N ALA A 639 -34.93 -32.01 10.49
CA ALA A 639 -36.22 -31.77 9.89
C ALA A 639 -36.09 -30.78 8.70
N LYS A 640 -35.22 -29.76 8.83
CA LYS A 640 -34.89 -28.85 7.73
C LYS A 640 -34.16 -29.55 6.60
N GLU A 641 -33.19 -30.43 6.87
CA GLU A 641 -32.55 -31.24 5.86
C GLU A 641 -33.56 -32.05 5.06
N ALA A 642 -34.56 -32.64 5.72
CA ALA A 642 -35.58 -33.47 5.10
C ALA A 642 -36.58 -32.67 4.23
N GLU A 643 -36.67 -31.36 4.37
CA GLU A 643 -37.47 -30.49 3.49
C GLU A 643 -36.88 -30.39 2.07
N PHE A 644 -35.56 -30.61 1.90
CA PHE A 644 -34.91 -30.53 0.61
C PHE A 644 -35.03 -31.82 -0.20
N PRO A 645 -35.48 -31.75 -1.46
CA PRO A 645 -35.66 -32.94 -2.29
C PRO A 645 -34.36 -33.66 -2.62
N ASP A 646 -33.22 -32.94 -2.65
CA ASP A 646 -31.92 -33.44 -2.98
C ASP A 646 -30.93 -33.11 -1.85
N PRO A 647 -30.26 -34.08 -1.25
CA PRO A 647 -29.25 -33.85 -0.21
C PRO A 647 -28.09 -32.90 -0.65
N ASP A 648 -27.77 -32.88 -1.94
CA ASP A 648 -26.70 -32.00 -2.43
C ASP A 648 -27.13 -30.51 -2.42
N GLN A 649 -28.42 -30.23 -2.53
CA GLN A 649 -28.92 -28.84 -2.50
C GLN A 649 -28.73 -28.20 -1.13
N ILE A 650 -29.02 -28.89 -0.05
CA ILE A 650 -28.79 -28.34 1.28
C ILE A 650 -27.31 -28.15 1.57
N ARG A 651 -26.45 -29.06 1.08
CA ARG A 651 -24.98 -28.88 1.21
C ARG A 651 -24.50 -27.60 0.49
N GLU A 652 -25.10 -27.31 -0.65
CA GLU A 652 -24.78 -26.05 -1.36
C GLU A 652 -25.31 -24.83 -0.60
N VAL A 653 -26.51 -24.93 -0.04
CA VAL A 653 -27.09 -23.85 0.79
C VAL A 653 -26.25 -23.59 2.04
N GLU A 654 -25.79 -24.63 2.71
CA GLU A 654 -24.86 -24.52 3.86
C GLU A 654 -23.60 -23.75 3.46
N ARG A 655 -22.99 -24.11 2.33
CA ARG A 655 -21.80 -23.44 1.82
C ARG A 655 -22.06 -21.97 1.50
N ILE A 656 -23.16 -21.67 0.85
CA ILE A 656 -23.54 -20.30 0.49
C ILE A 656 -23.71 -19.43 1.73
N ILE A 657 -24.47 -19.95 2.71
CA ILE A 657 -24.76 -19.20 3.95
C ILE A 657 -23.45 -18.99 4.74
N LEU A 658 -22.67 -20.05 4.91
CA LEU A 658 -21.44 -19.98 5.67
C LEU A 658 -20.42 -19.01 5.05
N LEU A 659 -20.21 -19.07 3.72
CA LEU A 659 -19.35 -18.11 3.02
C LEU A 659 -19.84 -16.68 3.22
N ARG A 660 -21.14 -16.43 3.06
CA ARG A 660 -21.71 -15.10 3.19
C ARG A 660 -21.56 -14.55 4.61
N VAL A 661 -21.81 -15.36 5.62
CA VAL A 661 -21.69 -14.94 7.03
C VAL A 661 -20.22 -14.69 7.38
N ILE A 662 -19.32 -15.61 7.02
CA ILE A 662 -17.88 -15.43 7.24
C ILE A 662 -17.39 -14.14 6.57
N ASP A 663 -17.72 -13.91 5.30
CA ASP A 663 -17.25 -12.73 4.57
C ASP A 663 -17.75 -11.42 5.19
N ASN A 664 -19.03 -11.36 5.61
CA ASN A 664 -19.60 -10.20 6.28
C ASN A 664 -18.87 -9.90 7.60
N LYS A 665 -18.82 -10.91 8.49
CA LYS A 665 -18.24 -10.74 9.83
C LYS A 665 -16.74 -10.44 9.77
N TRP A 666 -16.03 -11.08 8.85
CA TRP A 666 -14.60 -10.82 8.65
C TRP A 666 -14.33 -9.40 8.17
N MET A 667 -15.14 -8.87 7.24
CA MET A 667 -15.00 -7.49 6.79
C MET A 667 -15.31 -6.48 7.88
N ASP A 668 -16.31 -6.74 8.73
CA ASP A 668 -16.61 -5.89 9.86
C ASP A 668 -15.47 -5.94 10.90
N HIS A 669 -14.94 -7.13 11.16
CA HIS A 669 -13.83 -7.31 12.09
C HIS A 669 -12.54 -6.62 11.64
N ILE A 670 -12.21 -6.62 10.34
CA ILE A 670 -11.05 -5.86 9.82
C ILE A 670 -11.20 -4.38 10.14
N ASP A 671 -12.40 -3.82 9.93
CA ASP A 671 -12.69 -2.41 10.20
C ASP A 671 -12.57 -2.10 11.70
N ASP A 672 -13.12 -2.96 12.55
CA ASP A 672 -13.02 -2.84 14.01
C ASP A 672 -11.56 -2.93 14.50
N MET A 673 -10.75 -3.81 13.94
CA MET A 673 -9.33 -3.93 14.24
C MET A 673 -8.52 -2.72 13.78
N ASP A 674 -8.86 -2.12 12.65
CA ASP A 674 -8.24 -0.86 12.21
C ASP A 674 -8.59 0.30 13.17
N GLN A 675 -9.83 0.40 13.61
CA GLN A 675 -10.27 1.39 14.63
C GLN A 675 -9.56 1.17 15.98
N LEU A 676 -9.44 -0.08 16.42
CA LEU A 676 -8.70 -0.41 17.65
C LEU A 676 -7.24 0.06 17.55
N ARG A 677 -6.58 -0.15 16.40
CA ARG A 677 -5.19 0.25 16.18
C ARG A 677 -4.99 1.77 16.32
N GLU A 678 -5.94 2.57 15.84
CA GLU A 678 -5.86 4.03 15.96
C GLU A 678 -5.94 4.51 17.41
N GLY A 679 -6.77 3.87 18.24
CA GLY A 679 -6.97 4.25 19.63
C GLY A 679 -5.93 3.69 20.60
N ILE A 680 -5.33 2.54 20.28
CA ILE A 680 -4.51 1.77 21.24
C ILE A 680 -3.21 2.49 21.64
N GLY A 681 -2.70 3.40 20.80
CA GLY A 681 -1.50 4.18 21.08
C GLY A 681 -1.58 5.00 22.37
N LEU A 682 -2.78 5.38 22.80
CA LEU A 682 -3.01 6.13 24.04
C LEU A 682 -2.68 5.29 25.29
N GLN A 683 -2.68 3.97 25.20
CA GLN A 683 -2.31 3.06 26.30
C GLN A 683 -0.85 3.23 26.73
N ALA A 684 0.01 3.76 25.84
CA ALA A 684 1.40 4.06 26.17
C ALA A 684 1.52 5.08 27.31
N TYR A 685 0.60 6.04 27.44
CA TYR A 685 0.56 6.99 28.55
C TYR A 685 0.28 6.29 29.89
N GLY A 686 -0.44 5.16 29.86
CA GLY A 686 -0.67 4.29 31.01
C GLY A 686 0.47 3.31 31.30
N GLN A 687 1.64 3.45 30.67
CA GLN A 687 2.80 2.55 30.75
C GLN A 687 2.48 1.10 30.34
N ARG A 688 1.48 0.91 29.49
CA ARG A 688 1.16 -0.37 28.87
C ARG A 688 1.73 -0.44 27.47
N ASP A 689 2.20 -1.60 27.06
CA ASP A 689 2.69 -1.81 25.69
C ASP A 689 1.50 -1.86 24.72
N PRO A 690 1.38 -0.91 23.79
CA PRO A 690 0.25 -0.86 22.85
C PRO A 690 0.08 -2.12 22.01
N VAL A 691 1.17 -2.81 21.63
CA VAL A 691 1.12 -4.04 20.82
C VAL A 691 0.53 -5.19 21.65
N VAL A 692 0.90 -5.27 22.92
CA VAL A 692 0.39 -6.31 23.84
C VAL A 692 -1.11 -6.08 24.10
N GLU A 693 -1.53 -4.83 24.38
CA GLU A 693 -2.95 -4.50 24.60
C GLU A 693 -3.76 -4.75 23.30
N TYR A 694 -3.20 -4.39 22.14
CA TYR A 694 -3.83 -4.67 20.84
C TYR A 694 -4.03 -6.18 20.63
N LYS A 695 -3.07 -7.00 21.03
CA LYS A 695 -3.15 -8.45 20.93
C LYS A 695 -4.27 -9.02 21.80
N PHE A 696 -4.39 -8.56 23.04
CA PHE A 696 -5.45 -9.03 23.95
C PHE A 696 -6.83 -8.60 23.47
N ALA A 697 -7.02 -7.31 23.21
CA ALA A 697 -8.30 -6.80 22.73
C ALA A 697 -8.69 -7.43 21.38
N GLY A 698 -7.73 -7.56 20.44
CA GLY A 698 -7.97 -8.22 19.15
C GLY A 698 -8.31 -9.71 19.27
N PHE A 699 -7.78 -10.40 20.28
CA PHE A 699 -8.16 -11.80 20.55
C PHE A 699 -9.62 -11.90 21.05
N ASP A 700 -10.02 -11.01 21.95
CA ASP A 700 -11.39 -10.98 22.48
C ASP A 700 -12.39 -10.63 21.36
N MET A 701 -12.07 -9.64 20.53
CA MET A 701 -12.89 -9.25 19.37
C MET A 701 -13.00 -10.39 18.35
N PHE A 702 -11.92 -11.12 18.11
CA PHE A 702 -11.90 -12.25 17.18
C PHE A 702 -12.78 -13.39 17.69
N ASN A 703 -12.72 -13.72 18.98
CA ASN A 703 -13.59 -14.75 19.56
C ASN A 703 -15.07 -14.33 19.47
N ALA A 704 -15.39 -13.09 19.78
CA ALA A 704 -16.75 -12.56 19.62
C ALA A 704 -17.24 -12.62 18.18
N MET A 705 -16.36 -12.38 17.20
CA MET A 705 -16.68 -12.54 15.78
C MET A 705 -16.97 -14.02 15.44
N ILE A 706 -16.16 -14.97 15.92
CA ILE A 706 -16.39 -16.41 15.69
C ILE A 706 -17.72 -16.86 16.29
N ASP A 707 -18.05 -16.42 17.50
CA ASP A 707 -19.34 -16.69 18.13
C ASP A 707 -20.49 -16.11 17.29
N SER A 708 -20.35 -14.89 16.80
CA SER A 708 -21.33 -14.26 15.92
C SER A 708 -21.48 -14.97 14.56
N ILE A 709 -20.39 -15.53 13.99
CA ILE A 709 -20.47 -16.37 12.79
C ILE A 709 -21.30 -17.62 13.08
N THR A 710 -21.09 -18.24 14.24
CA THR A 710 -21.83 -19.45 14.66
C THR A 710 -23.32 -19.13 14.82
N GLU A 711 -23.67 -18.09 15.60
CA GLU A 711 -25.04 -17.64 15.80
C GLU A 711 -25.78 -17.36 14.50
N GLU A 712 -25.20 -16.46 13.64
CA GLU A 712 -25.85 -16.08 12.37
C GLU A 712 -25.98 -17.26 11.39
N THR A 713 -25.01 -18.15 11.34
CA THR A 713 -25.06 -19.34 10.48
C THR A 713 -26.17 -20.27 10.94
N VAL A 714 -26.24 -20.58 12.24
CA VAL A 714 -27.28 -21.44 12.82
C VAL A 714 -28.65 -20.82 12.61
N LYS A 715 -28.79 -19.52 12.90
CA LYS A 715 -30.04 -18.77 12.70
C LYS A 715 -30.51 -18.80 11.23
N ALA A 716 -29.60 -18.53 10.29
CA ALA A 716 -29.93 -18.54 8.87
C ALA A 716 -30.37 -19.94 8.40
N LEU A 717 -29.66 -20.98 8.80
CA LEU A 717 -29.95 -22.38 8.39
C LEU A 717 -31.26 -22.89 8.99
N THR A 718 -31.58 -22.55 10.24
CA THR A 718 -32.80 -23.04 10.91
C THR A 718 -34.08 -22.32 10.44
N HIS A 719 -33.96 -21.07 9.95
CA HIS A 719 -35.08 -20.25 9.49
C HIS A 719 -35.24 -20.21 7.96
N ILE A 720 -34.37 -20.85 7.17
CA ILE A 720 -34.45 -20.84 5.72
C ILE A 720 -35.79 -21.38 5.21
N LYS A 721 -36.37 -20.73 4.20
CA LYS A 721 -37.58 -21.16 3.49
C LYS A 721 -37.24 -21.47 2.04
N ILE A 722 -37.73 -22.60 1.53
CA ILE A 722 -37.50 -23.04 0.15
C ILE A 722 -38.46 -22.30 -0.77
N GLU A 723 -38.22 -21.03 -1.09
CA GLU A 723 -39.03 -20.27 -2.04
C GLU A 723 -38.25 -19.66 -3.22
N GLN A 724 -36.92 -19.72 -3.24
CA GLN A 724 -36.08 -19.09 -4.28
C GLN A 724 -34.85 -19.90 -4.64
N LYS A 725 -34.42 -19.79 -5.93
CA LYS A 725 -33.06 -20.20 -6.32
C LYS A 725 -32.04 -19.39 -5.50
N VAL A 726 -31.34 -20.04 -4.65
CA VAL A 726 -30.24 -19.42 -3.90
C VAL A 726 -28.99 -19.52 -4.76
N GLU A 727 -28.48 -18.40 -5.21
CA GLU A 727 -27.20 -18.29 -5.93
C GLU A 727 -26.18 -17.65 -5.00
N ARG A 728 -24.92 -18.04 -5.17
CA ARG A 728 -23.82 -17.40 -4.46
C ARG A 728 -23.66 -15.96 -4.97
N GLU A 729 -23.75 -15.00 -4.08
CA GLU A 729 -23.46 -13.59 -4.38
C GLU A 729 -22.21 -13.14 -3.64
N GLN A 730 -21.38 -12.39 -4.32
CA GLN A 730 -20.25 -11.72 -3.68
C GLN A 730 -20.81 -10.60 -2.79
N VAL A 731 -20.57 -10.70 -1.49
CA VAL A 731 -21.09 -9.79 -0.48
C VAL A 731 -20.59 -8.36 -0.67
N ALA A 732 -19.33 -8.23 -1.06
CA ALA A 732 -18.72 -6.93 -1.27
C ALA A 732 -18.32 -6.72 -2.74
N LYS A 733 -18.70 -5.57 -3.29
CA LYS A 733 -18.20 -5.15 -4.61
C LYS A 733 -16.94 -4.35 -4.41
N VAL A 734 -15.83 -4.87 -4.96
CA VAL A 734 -14.56 -4.14 -5.00
C VAL A 734 -14.77 -2.85 -5.78
N THR A 735 -14.41 -1.71 -5.19
CA THR A 735 -14.51 -0.39 -5.82
C THR A 735 -13.16 0.19 -6.19
N GLY A 736 -12.07 -0.37 -5.66
CA GLY A 736 -10.71 0.03 -5.96
C GLY A 736 -9.70 -0.71 -5.11
N THR A 737 -8.44 -0.57 -5.46
CA THR A 737 -7.29 -1.02 -4.68
C THR A 737 -6.41 0.20 -4.36
N ASN A 738 -5.69 0.18 -3.25
CA ASN A 738 -4.85 1.30 -2.84
C ASN A 738 -3.57 1.46 -3.69
N LYS A 739 -3.32 0.51 -4.58
CA LYS A 739 -2.15 0.51 -5.47
C LYS A 739 -2.51 0.29 -6.96
N ASP A 740 -3.75 0.55 -7.36
CA ASP A 740 -4.14 0.44 -8.77
C ASP A 740 -3.36 1.45 -9.63
N GLU A 741 -2.51 0.94 -10.50
CA GLU A 741 -1.93 1.68 -11.61
C GLU A 741 -2.96 1.71 -12.76
N SER A 742 -4.03 2.49 -12.63
CA SER A 742 -4.94 2.66 -13.75
C SER A 742 -4.21 3.41 -14.86
N GLN A 743 -4.20 2.84 -16.05
CA GLN A 743 -3.75 3.53 -17.25
C GLN A 743 -4.50 4.87 -17.38
N PRO A 744 -3.86 5.92 -17.90
CA PRO A 744 -4.55 7.15 -18.22
C PRO A 744 -5.73 6.79 -19.12
N ALA A 745 -6.92 7.19 -18.72
CA ALA A 745 -8.14 6.91 -19.45
C ALA A 745 -7.91 7.30 -20.91
N GLN A 746 -7.87 6.30 -21.80
CA GLN A 746 -7.82 6.57 -23.23
C GLN A 746 -8.97 7.54 -23.53
N PRO A 747 -8.73 8.63 -24.24
CA PRO A 747 -9.78 9.58 -24.53
C PRO A 747 -10.91 8.81 -25.20
N LYS A 748 -12.04 8.66 -24.51
CA LYS A 748 -13.22 8.00 -25.06
C LYS A 748 -13.53 8.68 -26.40
N ARG A 749 -13.20 8.05 -27.50
CA ARG A 749 -13.58 8.50 -28.82
C ARG A 749 -15.09 8.61 -28.78
N ARG A 750 -15.59 9.83 -28.79
CA ARG A 750 -17.02 10.06 -28.92
C ARG A 750 -17.49 9.36 -30.18
N THR A 751 -18.28 8.32 -30.04
CA THR A 751 -18.88 7.55 -31.13
C THR A 751 -19.94 8.36 -31.87
N THR A 752 -20.35 9.50 -31.33
CA THR A 752 -21.31 10.41 -31.98
C THR A 752 -20.52 11.51 -32.70
N LYS A 753 -20.70 11.60 -34.03
CA LYS A 753 -20.22 12.70 -34.86
C LYS A 753 -20.69 14.02 -34.26
N LYS A 754 -19.77 14.92 -33.94
CA LYS A 754 -20.07 16.27 -33.46
C LYS A 754 -20.85 16.98 -34.58
N VAL A 755 -22.13 17.33 -34.34
CA VAL A 755 -22.95 18.06 -35.29
C VAL A 755 -22.32 19.41 -35.55
N GLN A 756 -21.97 19.69 -36.81
CA GLN A 756 -21.37 20.97 -37.20
C GLN A 756 -22.44 22.09 -37.23
N PRO A 757 -22.04 23.35 -37.04
CA PRO A 757 -23.00 24.47 -36.98
C PRO A 757 -23.92 24.58 -38.19
N ASN A 758 -23.53 24.09 -39.34
CA ASN A 758 -24.27 24.13 -40.59
C ASN A 758 -25.06 22.85 -40.93
N ASP A 759 -24.89 21.78 -40.14
CA ASP A 759 -25.61 20.51 -40.33
C ASP A 759 -27.10 20.63 -39.99
N PRO A 760 -27.96 19.78 -40.52
CA PRO A 760 -29.37 19.71 -40.15
C PRO A 760 -29.49 19.43 -38.64
N CYS A 761 -30.36 20.14 -37.95
CA CYS A 761 -30.53 19.97 -36.51
C CYS A 761 -31.12 18.59 -36.19
N PRO A 762 -30.50 17.81 -35.27
CA PRO A 762 -30.97 16.47 -34.89
C PRO A 762 -32.35 16.45 -34.23
N CYS A 763 -32.93 17.61 -33.87
CA CYS A 763 -34.30 17.72 -33.35
C CYS A 763 -35.40 17.55 -34.42
N GLY A 764 -35.04 17.33 -35.70
CA GLY A 764 -36.01 17.14 -36.77
C GLY A 764 -36.67 18.41 -37.31
N SER A 765 -36.25 19.62 -36.89
CA SER A 765 -36.87 20.90 -37.30
C SER A 765 -36.51 21.36 -38.72
N GLY A 766 -35.71 20.63 -39.47
CA GLY A 766 -35.26 21.00 -40.84
C GLY A 766 -34.37 22.24 -40.92
N ARG A 767 -34.04 22.86 -39.77
CA ARG A 767 -33.15 24.04 -39.70
C ARG A 767 -31.71 23.66 -39.41
N LYS A 768 -30.74 24.52 -39.78
CA LYS A 768 -29.33 24.33 -39.46
C LYS A 768 -29.13 24.37 -37.95
N TYR A 769 -28.25 23.53 -37.43
CA TYR A 769 -27.97 23.37 -35.96
C TYR A 769 -27.75 24.73 -35.27
N LYS A 770 -26.90 25.62 -35.84
CA LYS A 770 -26.68 26.98 -35.31
C LYS A 770 -27.90 27.89 -35.24
N GLN A 771 -28.96 27.59 -36.02
CA GLN A 771 -30.19 28.37 -36.06
C GLN A 771 -31.32 27.74 -35.23
N CYS A 772 -31.09 26.57 -34.64
CA CYS A 772 -32.02 25.82 -33.81
C CYS A 772 -31.44 25.52 -32.45
N CYS A 773 -31.19 24.27 -32.09
CA CYS A 773 -30.69 23.85 -30.77
C CYS A 773 -29.30 24.42 -30.44
N GLY A 774 -28.45 24.68 -31.44
CA GLY A 774 -27.15 25.30 -31.26
C GLY A 774 -27.16 26.80 -30.93
N ARG A 775 -28.31 27.47 -31.02
CA ARG A 775 -28.47 28.91 -30.75
C ARG A 775 -28.41 29.25 -29.25
N GLN A 776 -28.74 28.30 -28.38
CA GLN A 776 -28.71 28.47 -26.93
C GLN A 776 -27.27 28.27 -26.33
N ILE A 777 -26.45 27.45 -26.96
CA ILE A 777 -25.08 27.15 -26.48
C ILE A 777 -24.17 28.39 -26.68
N GLY A 778 -24.37 29.20 -27.71
CA GLY A 778 -23.57 30.41 -27.97
C GLY A 778 -23.78 31.59 -27.01
N ARG A 779 -24.86 31.57 -26.20
CA ARG A 779 -25.14 32.65 -25.22
C ARG A 779 -24.65 32.36 -23.82
N ALA A 780 -24.39 31.11 -23.46
CA ALA A 780 -23.85 30.72 -22.15
C ALA A 780 -22.31 30.95 -22.04
N SER A 781 -21.58 30.81 -23.17
CA SER A 781 -20.10 30.92 -23.14
C SER A 781 -19.59 32.39 -23.12
N CYS A 782 -20.45 33.38 -23.27
CA CYS A 782 -20.07 34.80 -23.20
C CYS A 782 -20.28 35.44 -21.82
N ARG A 783 -20.77 34.72 -20.80
CA ARG A 783 -21.00 35.29 -19.46
C ARG A 783 -19.94 34.83 -18.43
N GLU A 784 -19.04 33.95 -18.81
CA GLU A 784 -17.96 33.47 -17.91
C GLU A 784 -16.56 34.03 -18.25
N ARG A 785 -16.51 35.17 -18.95
CA ARG A 785 -15.27 35.91 -19.14
C ARG A 785 -15.50 37.41 -18.85
N VAL A 786 -15.70 37.71 -17.60
CA VAL A 786 -15.32 38.97 -16.97
C VAL A 786 -14.96 38.67 -15.52
#